data_04a259fcc4e38986c4d284fc67399fa4
#
_entry.id   04a259fcc4e38986c4d284fc67399fa4
#
_cell.length_a   1.000
_cell.length_b   1.000
_cell.length_c   1.000
_cell.angle_alpha   90.00
_cell.angle_beta   90.00
_cell.angle_gamma   90.00
#
_symmetry.space_group_name_H-M   'P 1'
#
loop_
_entity.id
_entity.type
_entity.pdbx_description
1 polymer ?
#
loop_
_entity_poly.entity_id
_entity_poly.type
_entity_poly.pdbx_seq_one_letter_code
_entity_poly.pdbx_strand_id
1 'polypeptide(L)'
;VPRALLRHSVAAVTAATLLAGIGPLSSTATAAPALATQAAASASLDPWAVSVPLTDGTSIQSVLDVRAAGNGAVVALWNRTPGDHSKRELVVSVRPAGSTAWGSPHVLTTTGSERGNADLAVGADGSITAAWVEYPNDIPPYGEKPGAVFRMAVLAAGATTWSAPADIVTAAENIQGGKLAGSPSGTLVAVWRHSSGRSSELYASVREAPGRAWSEPARLDEQLADMESLSDPELVHSDQGAATVAFTQFGANNGEIKVVDLVPGGAGWTEPVTVSGPDSYASSPTLALGRDGRAALVWTARESVEGAAAQVSAQRPAGSLDWAAPQPVTGFDTGAWRKAVVGPEGDLTVLGVAYAEGSGFRALTATWSASTGNWSAVRTLSTGYVPDDQFDLAVGLDGSVHAVWTQGSSSRRLMTSSRVNGVWSAAPTPLSPGTSDYAVGQITVGADGRPVAVWTESTGDFTTQVRAATTAPTPVEPRPEWRDFSGDGKGDLLALTSGGTLAVRTGTGAGDLRTGASATGWRATSTVVPFGDLSADGCNDLLVRNSAGVLTRHDGSCGKAIEPNGARLTIGSGWQIYNALTAPGDLTGDGRTDLVARTPAGELWMYADNGKGKLVGRVKIGNGWNTYNTIVGVGDLNGDKHGDLLARDTAGVLWRYNGTGKGAFAARTKVGGGWQVYNTLAAVGDITGDGRADLVARDTAGVLWRYNGTGKGTFGTRARIGGGWQMYSRLS
;
A
#
# COMPACT_ATOMS: atom_id res chain seq x y z
N VAL A 1 -32.70 23.96 55.48
CA VAL A 1 -33.56 25.15 55.40
C VAL A 1 -32.70 26.41 55.30
N PRO A 2 -32.91 27.43 54.46
CA PRO A 2 -33.59 27.51 53.18
C PRO A 2 -32.77 28.14 52.04
N ARG A 3 -33.35 28.08 50.87
CA ARG A 3 -33.15 28.70 49.53
C ARG A 3 -32.58 30.15 49.54
N ALA A 4 -31.77 30.44 48.51
CA ALA A 4 -31.77 31.73 47.83
C ALA A 4 -31.47 31.59 46.33
N LEU A 5 -32.44 31.99 45.54
CA LEU A 5 -32.43 32.26 44.13
C LEU A 5 -31.61 33.51 43.81
N LEU A 6 -30.80 33.55 42.80
CA LEU A 6 -30.40 34.82 42.15
C LEU A 6 -30.51 34.65 40.61
N ARG A 7 -31.45 35.45 40.07
CA ARG A 7 -31.61 35.74 38.63
C ARG A 7 -30.61 36.84 38.23
N HIS A 8 -29.99 36.75 37.04
CA HIS A 8 -29.45 37.92 36.33
C HIS A 8 -29.75 37.74 34.84
N SER A 9 -30.55 38.46 34.40
CA SER A 9 -30.92 39.53 33.46
C SER A 9 -30.07 39.59 32.17
N VAL A 10 -30.84 39.44 31.06
CA VAL A 10 -30.52 39.67 29.67
C VAL A 10 -30.34 41.16 29.42
N ALA A 11 -29.28 41.57 28.73
CA ALA A 11 -29.15 42.93 28.16
C ALA A 11 -29.17 42.81 26.63
N ALA A 12 -30.26 43.35 26.05
CA ALA A 12 -30.39 43.57 24.61
C ALA A 12 -29.71 44.90 24.25
N VAL A 13 -28.92 44.95 23.23
CA VAL A 13 -28.41 46.17 22.60
C VAL A 13 -29.10 46.36 21.26
N THR A 14 -29.93 47.37 21.20
CA THR A 14 -30.58 47.93 19.99
C THR A 14 -29.58 48.86 19.30
N ALA A 15 -29.33 48.68 18.01
CA ALA A 15 -28.65 49.64 17.15
C ALA A 15 -29.66 50.28 16.20
N ALA A 16 -29.66 51.62 16.22
CA ALA A 16 -30.56 52.49 15.48
C ALA A 16 -30.11 52.67 14.01
N THR A 17 -31.11 52.72 13.15
CA THR A 17 -31.08 53.06 11.74
C THR A 17 -30.74 54.53 11.48
N LEU A 18 -29.85 54.80 10.49
CA LEU A 18 -29.77 56.07 9.81
C LEU A 18 -29.99 55.82 8.30
N LEU A 19 -31.11 56.32 7.78
CA LEU A 19 -31.38 56.45 6.35
C LEU A 19 -30.68 57.71 5.79
N ALA A 20 -29.94 57.56 4.68
CA ALA A 20 -29.71 58.66 3.76
C ALA A 20 -29.71 58.05 2.34
N GLY A 21 -30.61 58.57 1.51
CA GLY A 21 -30.88 58.10 0.17
C GLY A 21 -29.85 58.54 -0.89
N ILE A 22 -29.64 57.70 -1.86
CA ILE A 22 -29.12 58.05 -3.22
C ILE A 22 -29.77 57.08 -4.21
N GLY A 23 -30.20 57.65 -5.33
CA GLY A 23 -31.02 57.04 -6.40
C GLY A 23 -30.39 55.92 -7.21
N PRO A 24 -31.10 55.34 -8.19
CA PRO A 24 -30.77 54.10 -8.82
C PRO A 24 -29.68 54.25 -9.86
N LEU A 25 -28.55 53.59 -9.66
CA LEU A 25 -27.58 53.28 -10.71
C LEU A 25 -27.89 51.88 -11.27
N SER A 26 -28.28 51.83 -12.50
CA SER A 26 -28.42 50.61 -13.32
C SER A 26 -27.06 49.95 -13.45
N SER A 27 -26.79 48.85 -12.74
CA SER A 27 -25.68 47.99 -12.98
C SER A 27 -26.11 46.85 -13.91
N THR A 28 -25.57 46.83 -15.12
CA THR A 28 -25.54 45.65 -15.99
C THR A 28 -24.77 44.56 -15.28
N ALA A 29 -25.47 43.53 -14.85
CA ALA A 29 -24.86 42.32 -14.30
C ALA A 29 -24.19 41.58 -15.46
N THR A 30 -22.87 41.66 -15.55
CA THR A 30 -22.07 40.71 -16.30
C THR A 30 -22.17 39.36 -15.57
N ALA A 31 -22.81 38.39 -16.20
CA ALA A 31 -22.85 37.01 -15.72
C ALA A 31 -21.41 36.48 -15.56
N ALA A 32 -21.04 36.10 -14.36
CA ALA A 32 -19.83 35.31 -14.12
C ALA A 32 -19.92 34.03 -14.97
N PRO A 33 -18.83 33.59 -15.60
CA PRO A 33 -18.84 32.31 -16.27
C PRO A 33 -19.17 31.20 -15.29
N ALA A 34 -20.19 30.41 -15.61
CA ALA A 34 -20.51 29.20 -14.87
C ALA A 34 -19.24 28.32 -14.82
N LEU A 35 -18.73 28.07 -13.61
CA LEU A 35 -17.77 27.02 -13.38
C LEU A 35 -18.42 25.73 -13.89
N ALA A 36 -17.95 25.27 -15.04
CA ALA A 36 -18.25 23.94 -15.51
C ALA A 36 -17.78 23.00 -14.41
N THR A 37 -18.71 22.41 -13.68
CA THR A 37 -18.47 21.23 -12.86
C THR A 37 -17.98 20.16 -13.83
N GLN A 38 -16.67 20.00 -13.92
CA GLN A 38 -16.08 18.79 -14.47
C GLN A 38 -16.65 17.65 -13.61
N ALA A 39 -17.60 16.91 -14.18
CA ALA A 39 -18.00 15.64 -13.61
C ALA A 39 -16.69 14.84 -13.48
N ALA A 40 -16.26 14.61 -12.24
CA ALA A 40 -15.20 13.68 -11.97
C ALA A 40 -15.63 12.37 -12.65
N ALA A 41 -14.86 11.95 -13.64
CA ALA A 41 -15.04 10.67 -14.25
C ALA A 41 -15.03 9.67 -13.09
N SER A 42 -16.16 9.02 -12.83
CA SER A 42 -16.25 7.95 -11.86
C SER A 42 -15.28 6.90 -12.37
N ALA A 43 -14.14 6.73 -11.69
CA ALA A 43 -13.25 5.62 -11.95
C ALA A 43 -14.12 4.37 -11.85
N SER A 44 -14.35 3.68 -12.94
CA SER A 44 -15.10 2.45 -12.97
C SER A 44 -14.23 1.44 -12.23
N LEU A 45 -14.68 1.05 -11.03
CA LEU A 45 -14.04 -0.06 -10.32
C LEU A 45 -14.21 -1.31 -11.18
N ASP A 46 -13.14 -2.09 -11.31
CA ASP A 46 -13.19 -3.37 -11.98
C ASP A 46 -14.29 -4.25 -11.36
N PRO A 47 -15.14 -4.88 -12.17
CA PRO A 47 -16.17 -5.74 -11.65
C PRO A 47 -15.53 -6.93 -10.91
N TRP A 48 -16.13 -7.32 -9.80
CA TRP A 48 -15.72 -8.53 -9.11
C TRP A 48 -15.99 -9.75 -10.00
N ALA A 49 -14.98 -10.61 -10.13
CA ALA A 49 -15.12 -11.87 -10.84
C ALA A 49 -16.06 -12.80 -10.08
N VAL A 50 -16.61 -13.79 -10.77
CA VAL A 50 -17.43 -14.83 -10.14
C VAL A 50 -16.61 -15.52 -9.05
N SER A 51 -17.21 -15.66 -7.86
CA SER A 51 -16.54 -16.30 -6.73
C SER A 51 -16.28 -17.78 -6.99
N VAL A 52 -15.11 -18.24 -6.53
CA VAL A 52 -14.72 -19.66 -6.62
C VAL A 52 -14.77 -20.31 -5.24
N PRO A 53 -15.27 -21.55 -5.13
CA PRO A 53 -15.22 -22.29 -3.87
C PRO A 53 -13.79 -22.77 -3.61
N LEU A 54 -13.34 -22.66 -2.37
CA LEU A 54 -12.06 -23.21 -1.89
C LEU A 54 -12.25 -24.57 -1.22
N THR A 55 -13.48 -24.88 -0.82
CA THR A 55 -13.83 -26.13 -0.11
C THR A 55 -15.13 -26.73 -0.68
N ASP A 56 -15.40 -27.97 -0.33
CA ASP A 56 -16.57 -28.75 -0.81
C ASP A 56 -17.90 -28.41 -0.11
N GLY A 57 -17.85 -27.68 1.02
CA GLY A 57 -19.05 -27.31 1.77
C GLY A 57 -19.64 -28.42 2.63
N THR A 58 -18.87 -29.46 2.95
CA THR A 58 -19.33 -30.62 3.73
C THR A 58 -19.06 -30.53 5.24
N SER A 59 -18.47 -29.43 5.69
CA SER A 59 -18.00 -29.21 7.07
C SER A 59 -18.39 -27.82 7.56
N ILE A 60 -18.33 -27.59 8.87
CA ILE A 60 -18.44 -26.25 9.44
C ILE A 60 -17.08 -25.56 9.27
N GLN A 61 -17.06 -24.38 8.70
CA GLN A 61 -15.84 -23.63 8.41
C GLN A 61 -16.00 -22.16 8.81
N SER A 62 -14.91 -21.51 9.20
CA SER A 62 -14.87 -20.08 9.52
C SER A 62 -13.54 -19.48 9.10
N VAL A 63 -13.57 -18.50 8.21
CA VAL A 63 -12.39 -17.74 7.78
C VAL A 63 -11.84 -16.95 8.95
N LEU A 64 -10.51 -17.01 9.15
CA LEU A 64 -9.80 -16.31 10.21
C LEU A 64 -8.99 -15.13 9.66
N ASP A 65 -8.20 -15.36 8.61
CA ASP A 65 -7.32 -14.33 8.05
C ASP A 65 -7.07 -14.55 6.55
N VAL A 66 -6.78 -13.47 5.83
CA VAL A 66 -6.31 -13.48 4.46
C VAL A 66 -5.21 -12.44 4.28
N ARG A 67 -4.07 -12.86 3.71
CA ARG A 67 -2.91 -11.98 3.47
C ARG A 67 -2.38 -12.10 2.06
N ALA A 68 -1.87 -11.00 1.54
CA ALA A 68 -1.16 -10.95 0.27
C ALA A 68 0.34 -10.76 0.53
N ALA A 69 1.16 -11.64 -0.03
CA ALA A 69 2.61 -11.53 0.03
C ALA A 69 3.14 -10.53 -1.00
N GLY A 70 4.33 -9.99 -0.75
CA GLY A 70 4.96 -9.00 -1.63
C GLY A 70 5.25 -9.50 -3.04
N ASN A 71 5.39 -10.82 -3.25
CA ASN A 71 5.53 -11.44 -4.58
C ASN A 71 4.20 -11.64 -5.32
N GLY A 72 3.05 -11.27 -4.72
CA GLY A 72 1.72 -11.41 -5.31
C GLY A 72 0.98 -12.71 -5.00
N ALA A 73 1.56 -13.62 -4.20
CA ALA A 73 0.82 -14.75 -3.66
C ALA A 73 -0.21 -14.29 -2.64
N VAL A 74 -1.33 -14.99 -2.53
CA VAL A 74 -2.37 -14.72 -1.51
C VAL A 74 -2.61 -15.99 -0.72
N VAL A 75 -2.68 -15.88 0.59
CA VAL A 75 -2.94 -16.98 1.52
C VAL A 75 -4.23 -16.73 2.28
N ALA A 76 -5.06 -17.75 2.41
CA ALA A 76 -6.27 -17.76 3.24
C ALA A 76 -6.17 -18.82 4.32
N LEU A 77 -6.60 -18.48 5.53
CA LEU A 77 -6.56 -19.32 6.73
C LEU A 77 -7.96 -19.45 7.31
N TRP A 78 -8.37 -20.66 7.66
CA TRP A 78 -9.68 -20.91 8.27
C TRP A 78 -9.68 -22.10 9.21
N ASN A 79 -10.65 -22.11 10.13
CA ASN A 79 -11.01 -23.29 10.91
C ASN A 79 -11.95 -24.19 10.13
N ARG A 80 -11.77 -25.51 10.26
CA ARG A 80 -12.68 -26.54 9.75
C ARG A 80 -13.04 -27.51 10.85
N THR A 81 -14.33 -27.77 11.03
CA THR A 81 -14.84 -28.81 11.91
C THR A 81 -15.54 -29.85 11.03
N PRO A 82 -14.97 -31.04 10.83
CA PRO A 82 -15.62 -32.13 10.09
C PRO A 82 -16.99 -32.51 10.69
N GLY A 83 -17.84 -33.13 9.89
CA GLY A 83 -19.23 -33.40 10.27
C GLY A 83 -19.45 -34.29 11.49
N ASP A 84 -18.43 -35.02 11.93
CA ASP A 84 -18.44 -35.81 13.16
C ASP A 84 -18.19 -35.00 14.45
N HIS A 85 -17.86 -33.72 14.30
CA HIS A 85 -17.53 -32.76 15.37
C HIS A 85 -16.42 -33.20 16.35
N SER A 86 -15.72 -34.29 16.05
CA SER A 86 -14.74 -34.91 16.96
C SER A 86 -13.39 -34.15 16.94
N LYS A 87 -13.14 -33.38 15.91
CA LYS A 87 -11.84 -32.69 15.67
C LYS A 87 -12.07 -31.31 15.06
N ARG A 88 -11.14 -30.43 15.37
CA ARG A 88 -11.03 -29.12 14.71
C ARG A 88 -9.71 -29.06 13.96
N GLU A 89 -9.75 -28.54 12.76
CA GLU A 89 -8.57 -28.41 11.88
C GLU A 89 -8.30 -26.95 11.57
N LEU A 90 -7.04 -26.58 11.55
CA LEU A 90 -6.57 -25.33 10.99
C LEU A 90 -6.11 -25.60 9.56
N VAL A 91 -6.76 -24.93 8.62
CA VAL A 91 -6.58 -25.19 7.19
C VAL A 91 -6.13 -23.93 6.47
N VAL A 92 -5.26 -24.10 5.50
CA VAL A 92 -4.74 -23.02 4.70
C VAL A 92 -4.80 -23.37 3.22
N SER A 93 -5.01 -22.36 2.38
CA SER A 93 -4.85 -22.46 0.93
C SER A 93 -4.07 -21.26 0.41
N VAL A 94 -3.26 -21.48 -0.61
CA VAL A 94 -2.42 -20.44 -1.22
C VAL A 94 -2.78 -20.30 -2.70
N ARG A 95 -3.03 -19.08 -3.12
CA ARG A 95 -3.08 -18.69 -4.52
C ARG A 95 -1.67 -18.23 -4.93
N PRO A 96 -0.96 -18.95 -5.80
CA PRO A 96 0.38 -18.56 -6.23
C PRO A 96 0.39 -17.18 -6.94
N ALA A 97 1.53 -16.51 -6.91
CA ALA A 97 1.76 -15.27 -7.65
C ALA A 97 1.43 -15.43 -9.14
N GLY A 98 0.71 -14.45 -9.70
CA GLY A 98 0.29 -14.47 -11.11
C GLY A 98 -0.79 -15.50 -11.46
N SER A 99 -1.25 -16.33 -10.50
CA SER A 99 -2.32 -17.31 -10.70
C SER A 99 -3.67 -16.73 -10.33
N THR A 100 -4.72 -17.17 -11.04
CA THR A 100 -6.12 -16.99 -10.64
C THR A 100 -6.64 -18.19 -9.85
N ALA A 101 -5.96 -19.33 -9.90
CA ALA A 101 -6.35 -20.56 -9.24
C ALA A 101 -5.75 -20.66 -7.84
N TRP A 102 -6.55 -21.15 -6.90
CA TRP A 102 -6.13 -21.49 -5.55
C TRP A 102 -5.58 -22.91 -5.50
N GLY A 103 -4.58 -23.15 -4.68
CA GLY A 103 -4.08 -24.49 -4.37
C GLY A 103 -5.07 -25.29 -3.54
N SER A 104 -4.88 -26.61 -3.49
CA SER A 104 -5.69 -27.48 -2.62
C SER A 104 -5.51 -27.09 -1.15
N PRO A 105 -6.58 -27.14 -0.34
CA PRO A 105 -6.50 -26.92 1.11
C PRO A 105 -5.49 -27.85 1.79
N HIS A 106 -4.65 -27.30 2.65
CA HIS A 106 -3.68 -28.03 3.45
C HIS A 106 -4.01 -27.91 4.94
N VAL A 107 -4.02 -29.02 5.67
CA VAL A 107 -4.27 -29.05 7.12
C VAL A 107 -2.94 -28.82 7.85
N LEU A 108 -2.84 -27.71 8.57
CA LEU A 108 -1.66 -27.36 9.38
C LEU A 108 -1.62 -28.17 10.68
N THR A 109 -2.77 -28.33 11.32
CA THR A 109 -2.89 -29.11 12.56
C THR A 109 -4.32 -29.61 12.74
N THR A 110 -4.45 -30.73 13.45
CA THR A 110 -5.72 -31.35 13.84
C THR A 110 -5.72 -31.53 15.35
N THR A 111 -6.68 -30.90 16.03
CA THR A 111 -6.80 -30.99 17.50
C THR A 111 -8.21 -31.40 17.91
N GLY A 112 -8.36 -31.99 19.06
CA GLY A 112 -9.67 -32.28 19.65
C GLY A 112 -10.25 -31.13 20.48
N SER A 113 -9.49 -30.05 20.69
CA SER A 113 -9.84 -28.95 21.59
C SER A 113 -10.04 -27.61 20.87
N GLU A 114 -10.56 -26.62 21.60
CA GLU A 114 -10.63 -25.23 21.13
C GLU A 114 -9.24 -24.69 20.79
N ARG A 115 -9.19 -23.82 19.80
CA ARG A 115 -8.01 -23.04 19.47
C ARG A 115 -8.23 -21.59 19.85
N GLY A 116 -7.15 -20.94 20.26
CA GLY A 116 -7.09 -19.50 20.33
C GLY A 116 -6.97 -18.86 18.93
N ASN A 117 -6.60 -17.61 18.93
CA ASN A 117 -6.38 -16.84 17.71
C ASN A 117 -5.34 -17.51 16.80
N ALA A 118 -5.52 -17.33 15.51
CA ALA A 118 -4.54 -17.72 14.49
C ALA A 118 -4.33 -16.57 13.53
N ASP A 119 -3.08 -16.28 13.21
CA ASP A 119 -2.65 -15.17 12.37
C ASP A 119 -1.71 -15.63 11.26
N LEU A 120 -1.61 -14.81 10.21
CA LEU A 120 -0.69 -14.97 9.10
C LEU A 120 0.32 -13.83 9.06
N ALA A 121 1.59 -14.18 8.84
CA ALA A 121 2.62 -13.23 8.43
C ALA A 121 3.17 -13.62 7.05
N VAL A 122 3.43 -12.63 6.19
CA VAL A 122 3.88 -12.85 4.82
C VAL A 122 5.17 -12.07 4.54
N GLY A 123 6.17 -12.74 3.98
CA GLY A 123 7.43 -12.13 3.56
C GLY A 123 7.35 -11.52 2.17
N ALA A 124 8.24 -10.57 1.86
CA ALA A 124 8.37 -10.00 0.52
C ALA A 124 8.81 -11.03 -0.53
N ASP A 125 9.54 -12.05 -0.09
CA ASP A 125 9.98 -13.17 -0.93
C ASP A 125 8.87 -14.18 -1.24
N GLY A 126 7.69 -14.01 -0.61
CA GLY A 126 6.55 -14.93 -0.72
C GLY A 126 6.58 -16.07 0.30
N SER A 127 7.46 -16.04 1.29
CA SER A 127 7.35 -16.93 2.45
C SER A 127 6.10 -16.59 3.27
N ILE A 128 5.48 -17.61 3.84
CA ILE A 128 4.24 -17.48 4.64
C ILE A 128 4.46 -18.18 5.97
N THR A 129 4.13 -17.52 7.07
CA THR A 129 4.11 -18.11 8.40
C THR A 129 2.69 -18.03 8.94
N ALA A 130 2.12 -19.18 9.32
CA ALA A 130 0.89 -19.27 10.09
C ALA A 130 1.24 -19.56 11.54
N ALA A 131 0.61 -18.86 12.49
CA ALA A 131 0.79 -19.11 13.93
C ALA A 131 -0.56 -19.20 14.63
N TRP A 132 -0.64 -20.03 15.67
CA TRP A 132 -1.87 -20.28 16.43
C TRP A 132 -1.57 -20.69 17.86
N VAL A 133 -2.52 -20.41 18.76
CA VAL A 133 -2.49 -20.95 20.11
C VAL A 133 -3.27 -22.27 20.12
N GLU A 134 -2.63 -23.34 20.58
CA GLU A 134 -3.21 -24.68 20.69
C GLU A 134 -3.37 -25.04 22.17
N TYR A 135 -4.58 -25.46 22.55
CA TYR A 135 -4.91 -25.87 23.92
C TYR A 135 -4.94 -27.39 24.01
N PRO A 136 -4.58 -27.98 25.17
CA PRO A 136 -4.71 -29.42 25.42
C PRO A 136 -6.16 -29.91 25.36
N ASN A 137 -6.35 -31.22 25.06
CA ASN A 137 -7.64 -31.82 24.69
C ASN A 137 -8.72 -31.90 25.81
N ASP A 138 -8.41 -31.64 27.07
CA ASP A 138 -9.33 -31.89 28.19
C ASP A 138 -9.59 -30.63 29.04
N ILE A 139 -9.72 -29.47 28.38
CA ILE A 139 -9.92 -28.19 29.08
C ILE A 139 -11.41 -27.87 29.23
N PRO A 140 -11.88 -27.47 30.44
CA PRO A 140 -13.23 -26.96 30.62
C PRO A 140 -13.49 -25.71 29.75
N PRO A 141 -14.71 -25.50 29.25
CA PRO A 141 -15.04 -24.35 28.40
C PRO A 141 -14.84 -23.00 29.09
N TYR A 142 -14.73 -22.97 30.41
CA TYR A 142 -14.51 -21.76 31.21
C TYR A 142 -13.40 -22.01 32.23
N GLY A 143 -12.43 -21.10 32.37
CA GLY A 143 -11.38 -21.14 33.36
C GLY A 143 -9.95 -21.14 32.81
N GLU A 144 -8.99 -21.47 33.67
CA GLU A 144 -7.59 -21.57 33.29
C GLU A 144 -7.37 -22.68 32.28
N LYS A 145 -6.51 -22.43 31.28
CA LYS A 145 -6.18 -23.36 30.21
C LYS A 145 -4.70 -23.75 30.27
N PRO A 146 -4.31 -24.54 31.31
CA PRO A 146 -2.92 -24.89 31.50
C PRO A 146 -2.38 -25.74 30.34
N GLY A 147 -1.11 -25.51 29.97
CA GLY A 147 -0.45 -26.26 28.90
C GLY A 147 -0.78 -25.79 27.49
N ALA A 148 -1.31 -24.58 27.33
CA ALA A 148 -1.43 -23.94 26.01
C ALA A 148 -0.04 -23.76 25.38
N VAL A 149 0.04 -23.95 24.05
CA VAL A 149 1.27 -23.81 23.26
C VAL A 149 1.02 -22.83 22.14
N PHE A 150 1.91 -21.85 21.98
CA PHE A 150 1.89 -20.96 20.81
C PHE A 150 2.79 -21.57 19.73
N ARG A 151 2.19 -21.97 18.60
CA ARG A 151 2.82 -22.72 17.51
C ARG A 151 2.84 -21.95 16.21
N MET A 152 3.73 -22.36 15.32
CA MET A 152 3.77 -21.88 13.95
C MET A 152 4.10 -23.00 12.96
N ALA A 153 3.71 -22.80 11.70
CA ALA A 153 4.21 -23.53 10.54
C ALA A 153 4.62 -22.53 9.44
N VAL A 154 5.61 -22.90 8.64
CA VAL A 154 6.18 -22.03 7.60
C VAL A 154 6.08 -22.69 6.24
N LEU A 155 5.61 -21.94 5.25
CA LEU A 155 5.80 -22.23 3.85
C LEU A 155 6.93 -21.34 3.34
N ALA A 156 8.08 -21.92 3.05
CA ALA A 156 9.23 -21.17 2.54
C ALA A 156 8.93 -20.62 1.13
N ALA A 157 9.61 -19.54 0.74
CA ALA A 157 9.47 -18.94 -0.57
C ALA A 157 9.69 -19.98 -1.70
N GLY A 158 8.73 -20.11 -2.61
CA GLY A 158 8.77 -21.09 -3.71
C GLY A 158 8.55 -22.55 -3.30
N ALA A 159 8.37 -22.86 -2.02
CA ALA A 159 8.04 -24.21 -1.58
C ALA A 159 6.55 -24.53 -1.84
N THR A 160 6.25 -25.82 -1.96
CA THR A 160 4.89 -26.36 -2.10
C THR A 160 4.41 -27.08 -0.85
N THR A 161 5.30 -27.30 0.11
CA THR A 161 5.02 -28.02 1.36
C THR A 161 5.29 -27.15 2.58
N TRP A 162 4.39 -27.21 3.53
CA TRP A 162 4.53 -26.56 4.82
C TRP A 162 5.51 -27.32 5.71
N SER A 163 6.22 -26.60 6.57
CA SER A 163 6.99 -27.23 7.64
C SER A 163 6.06 -27.96 8.61
N ALA A 164 6.61 -28.94 9.35
CA ALA A 164 5.94 -29.41 10.54
C ALA A 164 5.71 -28.24 11.52
N PRO A 165 4.62 -28.27 12.33
CA PRO A 165 4.42 -27.30 13.40
C PRO A 165 5.61 -27.26 14.37
N ALA A 166 6.03 -26.05 14.76
CA ALA A 166 7.07 -25.80 15.73
C ALA A 166 6.56 -24.84 16.80
N ASP A 167 7.01 -25.01 18.02
CA ASP A 167 6.61 -24.18 19.14
C ASP A 167 7.36 -22.84 19.09
N ILE A 168 6.62 -21.72 19.20
CA ILE A 168 7.17 -20.39 19.47
C ILE A 168 7.48 -20.31 20.96
N VAL A 169 6.53 -20.72 21.80
CA VAL A 169 6.67 -20.79 23.23
C VAL A 169 5.80 -21.91 23.80
N THR A 170 6.35 -22.65 24.73
CA THR A 170 5.62 -23.59 25.58
C THR A 170 5.54 -22.99 26.99
N ALA A 171 4.32 -22.72 27.44
CA ALA A 171 4.12 -22.24 28.79
C ALA A 171 3.52 -23.36 29.68
N ALA A 172 3.98 -23.45 30.90
CA ALA A 172 3.30 -24.23 31.91
C ALA A 172 1.95 -23.64 32.33
N GLU A 173 1.66 -22.43 31.86
CA GLU A 173 0.55 -21.58 32.25
C GLU A 173 -0.23 -21.10 31.04
N ASN A 174 -1.39 -20.48 31.29
CA ASN A 174 -2.43 -20.17 30.32
C ASN A 174 -2.06 -19.06 29.32
N ILE A 175 -1.71 -19.42 28.08
CA ILE A 175 -1.49 -18.47 26.97
C ILE A 175 -2.84 -18.05 26.39
N GLN A 176 -3.06 -16.75 26.22
CA GLN A 176 -4.23 -16.15 25.59
C GLN A 176 -3.83 -15.04 24.61
N GLY A 177 -4.69 -14.71 23.67
CA GLY A 177 -4.53 -13.54 22.81
C GLY A 177 -3.27 -13.55 21.94
N GLY A 178 -2.79 -14.73 21.52
CA GLY A 178 -1.58 -14.84 20.69
C GLY A 178 -1.74 -14.09 19.37
N LYS A 179 -0.74 -13.26 19.01
CA LYS A 179 -0.65 -12.48 17.77
C LYS A 179 0.69 -12.67 17.10
N LEU A 180 0.69 -12.72 15.77
CA LEU A 180 1.90 -12.76 14.95
C LEU A 180 1.90 -11.64 13.93
N ALA A 181 3.00 -10.92 13.82
CA ALA A 181 3.25 -10.01 12.72
C ALA A 181 4.66 -10.20 12.16
N GLY A 182 4.85 -9.84 10.90
CA GLY A 182 6.14 -10.01 10.23
C GLY A 182 6.46 -8.85 9.28
N SER A 183 7.76 -8.60 9.13
CA SER A 183 8.26 -7.66 8.12
C SER A 183 8.51 -8.36 6.78
N PRO A 184 8.55 -7.61 5.68
CA PRO A 184 9.00 -8.12 4.39
C PRO A 184 10.43 -8.70 4.43
N SER A 185 11.28 -8.25 5.35
CA SER A 185 12.65 -8.76 5.53
C SER A 185 12.72 -10.12 6.22
N GLY A 186 11.58 -10.65 6.71
CA GLY A 186 11.48 -11.95 7.36
C GLY A 186 11.65 -11.93 8.89
N THR A 187 11.75 -10.74 9.51
CA THR A 187 11.62 -10.62 10.96
C THR A 187 10.19 -10.94 11.37
N LEU A 188 10.02 -11.77 12.39
CA LEU A 188 8.72 -12.08 12.98
C LEU A 188 8.69 -11.64 14.44
N VAL A 189 7.54 -11.13 14.85
CA VAL A 189 7.23 -10.78 16.24
C VAL A 189 6.00 -11.55 16.65
N ALA A 190 6.10 -12.29 17.77
CA ALA A 190 4.99 -12.97 18.42
C ALA A 190 4.72 -12.28 19.75
N VAL A 191 3.45 -12.01 20.04
CA VAL A 191 3.00 -11.38 21.29
C VAL A 191 1.87 -12.22 21.85
N TRP A 192 1.86 -12.45 23.16
CA TRP A 192 0.81 -13.20 23.84
C TRP A 192 0.60 -12.70 25.23
N ARG A 193 -0.61 -12.91 25.73
CA ARG A 193 -0.96 -12.66 27.11
C ARG A 193 -0.85 -13.94 27.90
N HIS A 194 -0.25 -13.86 29.07
CA HIS A 194 -0.19 -14.91 30.06
C HIS A 194 -1.18 -14.58 31.18
N SER A 195 -2.02 -15.52 31.57
CA SER A 195 -3.03 -15.32 32.61
C SER A 195 -2.84 -16.33 33.71
N SER A 196 -2.57 -15.87 34.93
CA SER A 196 -2.47 -16.68 36.14
C SER A 196 -3.46 -16.21 37.19
N GLY A 197 -4.59 -16.89 37.30
CA GLY A 197 -5.61 -16.58 38.29
C GLY A 197 -6.23 -15.18 38.10
N ARG A 198 -5.75 -14.18 38.83
CA ARG A 198 -6.28 -12.80 38.82
C ARG A 198 -5.38 -11.79 38.10
N SER A 199 -4.21 -12.20 37.66
CA SER A 199 -3.24 -11.34 36.97
C SER A 199 -3.11 -11.72 35.50
N SER A 200 -2.83 -10.72 34.67
CA SER A 200 -2.46 -10.91 33.26
C SER A 200 -1.14 -10.23 33.01
N GLU A 201 -0.27 -10.87 32.26
CA GLU A 201 1.02 -10.35 31.85
C GLU A 201 1.14 -10.43 30.33
N LEU A 202 1.83 -9.47 29.72
CA LEU A 202 2.03 -9.40 28.28
C LEU A 202 3.49 -9.72 27.93
N TYR A 203 3.69 -10.65 27.03
CA TYR A 203 5.01 -11.11 26.60
C TYR A 203 5.17 -10.99 25.09
N ALA A 204 6.42 -10.81 24.65
CA ALA A 204 6.81 -10.86 23.25
C ALA A 204 8.09 -11.65 23.05
N SER A 205 8.21 -12.26 21.87
CA SER A 205 9.43 -12.87 21.37
C SER A 205 9.65 -12.45 19.90
N VAL A 206 10.91 -12.33 19.52
CA VAL A 206 11.31 -11.86 18.19
C VAL A 206 12.16 -12.94 17.52
N ARG A 207 11.89 -13.19 16.25
CA ARG A 207 12.74 -13.98 15.36
C ARG A 207 13.28 -13.07 14.27
N GLU A 208 14.55 -12.71 14.34
CA GLU A 208 15.16 -11.69 13.49
C GLU A 208 15.23 -12.05 12.00
N ALA A 209 15.29 -13.36 11.67
CA ALA A 209 15.35 -13.81 10.29
C ALA A 209 14.83 -15.26 10.16
N PRO A 210 14.48 -15.72 8.96
CA PRO A 210 14.14 -17.12 8.70
C PRO A 210 15.26 -18.06 9.16
N GLY A 211 14.87 -19.12 9.89
CA GLY A 211 15.83 -20.12 10.42
C GLY A 211 16.59 -19.73 11.68
N ARG A 212 16.45 -18.49 12.18
CA ARG A 212 16.94 -18.09 13.49
C ARG A 212 16.02 -18.61 14.60
N ALA A 213 16.58 -18.80 15.79
CA ALA A 213 15.79 -19.09 16.98
C ALA A 213 14.97 -17.85 17.39
N TRP A 214 13.88 -18.08 18.09
CA TRP A 214 13.16 -17.04 18.79
C TRP A 214 14.01 -16.49 19.95
N SER A 215 13.89 -15.19 20.25
CA SER A 215 14.49 -14.61 21.44
C SER A 215 13.84 -15.19 22.70
N GLU A 216 14.51 -15.08 23.86
CA GLU A 216 13.83 -15.27 25.13
C GLU A 216 12.63 -14.30 25.22
N PRO A 217 11.51 -14.74 25.83
CA PRO A 217 10.35 -13.88 26.03
C PRO A 217 10.68 -12.64 26.85
N ALA A 218 10.33 -11.47 26.32
CA ALA A 218 10.41 -10.19 27.01
C ALA A 218 9.03 -9.80 27.54
N ARG A 219 8.94 -9.37 28.79
CA ARG A 219 7.72 -8.82 29.37
C ARG A 219 7.52 -7.40 28.86
N LEU A 220 6.32 -7.07 28.39
CA LEU A 220 5.97 -5.78 27.76
C LEU A 220 5.14 -4.86 28.64
N ASP A 221 4.46 -5.40 29.68
CA ASP A 221 3.67 -4.63 30.62
C ASP A 221 4.47 -4.26 31.87
N GLU A 222 4.03 -3.24 32.58
CA GLU A 222 4.49 -2.96 33.93
C GLU A 222 3.95 -4.01 34.90
N GLN A 223 4.63 -4.23 36.01
CA GLN A 223 4.10 -5.12 37.04
C GLN A 223 2.78 -4.58 37.57
N LEU A 224 1.69 -5.29 37.27
CA LEU A 224 0.36 -4.90 37.66
C LEU A 224 0.11 -5.09 39.16
N ALA A 225 -0.69 -4.20 39.73
CA ALA A 225 -1.22 -4.37 41.07
C ALA A 225 -2.29 -5.49 41.08
N ASP A 226 -2.59 -6.02 42.27
CA ASP A 226 -3.70 -6.96 42.44
C ASP A 226 -4.99 -6.38 41.91
N MET A 227 -5.73 -7.16 41.08
CA MET A 227 -7.00 -6.78 40.44
C MET A 227 -6.90 -5.99 39.11
N GLU A 228 -5.72 -5.72 38.58
CA GLU A 228 -5.55 -5.17 37.24
C GLU A 228 -5.49 -6.26 36.19
N SER A 229 -6.01 -5.95 34.99
CA SER A 229 -6.03 -6.90 33.87
C SER A 229 -5.67 -6.21 32.56
N LEU A 230 -5.24 -7.00 31.57
CA LEU A 230 -4.91 -6.53 30.22
C LEU A 230 -5.93 -7.02 29.21
N SER A 231 -6.21 -6.20 28.19
CA SER A 231 -6.91 -6.69 27.00
C SER A 231 -6.00 -7.59 26.15
N ASP A 232 -6.58 -8.28 25.18
CA ASP A 232 -5.78 -8.89 24.12
C ASP A 232 -5.01 -7.80 23.37
N PRO A 233 -3.73 -8.08 23.00
CA PRO A 233 -2.89 -7.09 22.33
C PRO A 233 -3.27 -6.91 20.86
N GLU A 234 -3.07 -5.68 20.37
CA GLU A 234 -2.95 -5.39 18.94
C GLU A 234 -1.47 -5.30 18.58
N LEU A 235 -1.10 -5.92 17.45
CA LEU A 235 0.30 -5.98 16.99
C LEU A 235 0.36 -5.58 15.53
N VAL A 236 1.25 -4.65 15.21
CA VAL A 236 1.61 -4.28 13.83
C VAL A 236 3.12 -4.27 13.66
N HIS A 237 3.58 -4.52 12.44
CA HIS A 237 4.99 -4.56 12.09
C HIS A 237 5.25 -3.75 10.82
N SER A 238 6.26 -2.88 10.84
CA SER A 238 6.64 -2.06 9.68
C SER A 238 7.56 -2.80 8.71
N ASP A 239 7.59 -2.33 7.47
CA ASP A 239 8.53 -2.83 6.46
C ASP A 239 10.00 -2.63 6.85
N GLN A 240 10.28 -1.75 7.82
CA GLN A 240 11.62 -1.41 8.31
C GLN A 240 12.06 -2.21 9.55
N GLY A 241 11.24 -3.14 10.04
CA GLY A 241 11.56 -3.99 11.17
C GLY A 241 11.13 -3.45 12.53
N ALA A 242 10.45 -2.30 12.61
CA ALA A 242 9.83 -1.84 13.85
C ALA A 242 8.51 -2.58 14.11
N ALA A 243 8.23 -2.92 15.36
CA ALA A 243 6.92 -3.43 15.76
C ALA A 243 6.32 -2.52 16.84
N THR A 244 5.01 -2.38 16.81
CA THR A 244 4.24 -1.65 17.82
C THR A 244 3.15 -2.56 18.37
N VAL A 245 3.06 -2.61 19.69
CA VAL A 245 2.04 -3.33 20.44
C VAL A 245 1.17 -2.34 21.19
N ALA A 246 -0.14 -2.45 21.07
CA ALA A 246 -1.10 -1.64 21.83
C ALA A 246 -2.03 -2.55 22.64
N PHE A 247 -2.34 -2.18 23.85
CA PHE A 247 -3.25 -2.92 24.74
C PHE A 247 -3.97 -1.96 25.69
N THR A 248 -5.06 -2.42 26.27
CA THR A 248 -5.71 -1.72 27.38
C THR A 248 -5.21 -2.31 28.69
N GLN A 249 -4.74 -1.47 29.60
CA GLN A 249 -4.52 -1.79 30.99
C GLN A 249 -5.75 -1.33 31.78
N PHE A 250 -6.45 -2.27 32.40
CA PHE A 250 -7.62 -2.01 33.22
C PHE A 250 -7.23 -1.93 34.69
N GLY A 251 -7.42 -0.80 35.31
CA GLY A 251 -7.36 -0.62 36.75
C GLY A 251 -8.74 -0.80 37.42
N ALA A 252 -8.81 -0.56 38.72
CA ALA A 252 -10.04 -0.76 39.49
C ALA A 252 -11.22 0.10 39.01
N ASN A 253 -10.96 1.30 38.48
CA ASN A 253 -11.98 2.25 38.06
C ASN A 253 -11.65 2.99 36.75
N ASN A 254 -10.65 2.55 36.01
CA ASN A 254 -10.22 3.19 34.76
C ASN A 254 -9.73 2.16 33.75
N GLY A 255 -9.49 2.61 32.52
CA GLY A 255 -8.80 1.86 31.48
C GLY A 255 -7.87 2.79 30.72
N GLU A 256 -6.63 2.41 30.52
CA GLU A 256 -5.63 3.18 29.81
C GLU A 256 -5.13 2.44 28.58
N ILE A 257 -4.94 3.14 27.46
CA ILE A 257 -4.29 2.58 26.29
C ILE A 257 -2.79 2.76 26.43
N LYS A 258 -2.10 1.65 26.52
CA LYS A 258 -0.63 1.53 26.57
C LYS A 258 -0.09 1.10 25.22
N VAL A 259 1.10 1.60 24.89
CA VAL A 259 1.85 1.25 23.70
C VAL A 259 3.29 0.94 24.06
N VAL A 260 3.83 -0.11 23.43
CA VAL A 260 5.23 -0.54 23.54
C VAL A 260 5.79 -0.74 22.14
N ASP A 261 7.01 -0.29 21.88
CA ASP A 261 7.64 -0.36 20.57
C ASP A 261 8.92 -1.20 20.59
N LEU A 262 9.09 -2.01 19.56
CA LEU A 262 10.37 -2.63 19.21
C LEU A 262 11.10 -1.72 18.21
N VAL A 263 12.24 -1.18 18.61
CA VAL A 263 13.04 -0.27 17.78
C VAL A 263 14.08 -1.08 17.00
N PRO A 264 14.12 -1.01 15.66
CA PRO A 264 15.11 -1.74 14.86
C PRO A 264 16.54 -1.34 15.20
N GLY A 265 17.40 -2.33 15.50
CA GLY A 265 18.80 -2.09 15.87
C GLY A 265 19.01 -1.36 17.19
N GLY A 266 17.95 -1.16 17.98
CA GLY A 266 17.95 -0.58 19.31
C GLY A 266 18.19 -1.59 20.43
N ALA A 267 18.03 -1.14 21.67
CA ALA A 267 18.25 -1.94 22.88
C ALA A 267 17.11 -2.95 23.21
N GLY A 268 16.16 -3.14 22.31
CA GLY A 268 14.99 -4.02 22.53
C GLY A 268 13.67 -3.25 22.57
N TRP A 269 12.77 -3.66 23.45
CA TRP A 269 11.46 -3.04 23.65
C TRP A 269 11.56 -1.76 24.49
N THR A 270 10.75 -0.77 24.18
CA THR A 270 10.60 0.45 24.99
C THR A 270 9.80 0.16 26.26
N GLU A 271 9.86 1.06 27.25
CA GLU A 271 8.90 1.06 28.34
C GLU A 271 7.49 1.40 27.82
N PRO A 272 6.42 0.90 28.49
CA PRO A 272 5.04 1.24 28.14
C PRO A 272 4.75 2.73 28.25
N VAL A 273 4.10 3.29 27.21
CA VAL A 273 3.68 4.70 27.17
C VAL A 273 2.16 4.78 27.14
N THR A 274 1.56 5.59 28.04
CA THR A 274 0.11 5.86 28.03
C THR A 274 -0.22 6.86 26.92
N VAL A 275 -1.08 6.46 25.98
CA VAL A 275 -1.53 7.31 24.86
C VAL A 275 -2.89 7.95 25.12
N SER A 276 -3.78 7.29 25.86
CA SER A 276 -5.16 7.78 26.13
C SER A 276 -5.26 8.96 27.09
N GLY A 277 -4.18 9.29 27.79
CA GLY A 277 -4.19 10.20 28.93
C GLY A 277 -4.47 9.48 30.24
N PRO A 278 -4.06 10.08 31.37
CA PRO A 278 -4.31 9.52 32.70
C PRO A 278 -5.79 9.58 33.04
N ASP A 279 -6.22 8.67 33.90
CA ASP A 279 -7.58 8.59 34.45
C ASP A 279 -8.72 8.50 33.40
N SER A 280 -8.40 7.97 32.21
CA SER A 280 -9.37 7.76 31.14
C SER A 280 -10.10 6.41 31.30
N TYR A 281 -11.34 6.33 30.81
CA TYR A 281 -12.05 5.07 30.60
C TYR A 281 -11.84 4.63 29.15
N ALA A 282 -10.59 4.36 28.78
CA ALA A 282 -10.22 3.96 27.42
C ALA A 282 -10.21 2.44 27.27
N SER A 283 -10.67 1.94 26.14
CA SER A 283 -10.71 0.51 25.85
C SER A 283 -10.69 0.21 24.37
N SER A 284 -10.43 -1.07 24.05
CA SER A 284 -10.53 -1.62 22.72
C SER A 284 -9.68 -0.86 21.68
N PRO A 285 -8.37 -0.79 21.84
CA PRO A 285 -7.51 -0.15 20.85
C PRO A 285 -7.58 -0.88 19.52
N THR A 286 -7.49 -0.13 18.43
CA THR A 286 -7.27 -0.64 17.08
C THR A 286 -6.05 0.08 16.53
N LEU A 287 -5.02 -0.69 16.21
CA LEU A 287 -3.72 -0.18 15.78
C LEU A 287 -3.56 -0.39 14.27
N ALA A 288 -3.14 0.65 13.56
CA ALA A 288 -2.82 0.58 12.14
C ALA A 288 -1.43 1.17 11.88
N LEU A 289 -0.72 0.59 10.92
CA LEU A 289 0.63 1.01 10.54
C LEU A 289 0.72 1.19 9.03
N GLY A 290 1.22 2.34 8.62
CA GLY A 290 1.61 2.61 7.25
C GLY A 290 2.96 1.96 6.92
N ARG A 291 3.19 1.65 5.66
CA ARG A 291 4.46 1.06 5.19
C ARG A 291 5.68 1.94 5.47
N ASP A 292 5.49 3.24 5.55
CA ASP A 292 6.52 4.22 5.88
C ASP A 292 6.83 4.30 7.40
N GLY A 293 6.14 3.51 8.22
CA GLY A 293 6.29 3.48 9.67
C GLY A 293 5.44 4.49 10.43
N ARG A 294 4.55 5.24 9.78
CA ARG A 294 3.52 6.03 10.47
C ARG A 294 2.54 5.11 11.15
N ALA A 295 2.20 5.40 12.39
CA ALA A 295 1.22 4.63 13.13
C ALA A 295 -0.02 5.46 13.45
N ALA A 296 -1.15 4.81 13.55
CA ALA A 296 -2.39 5.39 14.01
C ALA A 296 -3.07 4.44 15.00
N LEU A 297 -3.61 5.00 16.04
CA LEU A 297 -4.33 4.29 17.09
C LEU A 297 -5.73 4.89 17.20
N VAL A 298 -6.75 4.04 17.29
CA VAL A 298 -8.14 4.42 17.49
C VAL A 298 -8.69 3.60 18.64
N TRP A 299 -9.36 4.23 19.59
CA TRP A 299 -9.92 3.54 20.77
C TRP A 299 -11.25 4.13 21.19
N THR A 300 -11.96 3.41 22.03
CA THR A 300 -13.16 3.92 22.70
C THR A 300 -12.76 4.64 23.98
N ALA A 301 -13.20 5.87 24.17
CA ALA A 301 -13.05 6.62 25.39
C ALA A 301 -14.42 6.98 25.98
N ARG A 302 -14.49 7.10 27.31
CA ARG A 302 -15.67 7.55 28.06
C ARG A 302 -15.21 8.53 29.12
N GLU A 303 -16.09 9.47 29.52
CA GLU A 303 -15.84 10.40 30.63
C GLU A 303 -16.04 9.74 32.01
N SER A 304 -16.80 8.66 32.07
CA SER A 304 -17.04 7.85 33.26
C SER A 304 -17.49 6.44 32.87
N VAL A 305 -17.61 5.53 33.84
CA VAL A 305 -18.08 4.13 33.60
C VAL A 305 -19.41 4.10 32.84
N GLU A 306 -20.34 5.01 33.15
CA GLU A 306 -21.68 5.11 32.55
C GLU A 306 -21.73 6.20 31.45
N GLY A 307 -20.64 6.91 31.20
CA GLY A 307 -20.56 8.00 30.24
C GLY A 307 -20.76 7.54 28.81
N ALA A 308 -21.21 8.43 27.93
CA ALA A 308 -21.32 8.16 26.50
C ALA A 308 -19.95 7.77 25.92
N ALA A 309 -19.95 6.73 25.08
CA ALA A 309 -18.73 6.29 24.40
C ALA A 309 -18.43 7.21 23.21
N ALA A 310 -17.21 7.70 23.12
CA ALA A 310 -16.68 8.42 21.97
C ALA A 310 -15.53 7.64 21.34
N GLN A 311 -15.34 7.79 20.03
CA GLN A 311 -14.16 7.28 19.35
C GLN A 311 -13.09 8.35 19.36
N VAL A 312 -11.88 7.97 19.73
CA VAL A 312 -10.71 8.87 19.83
C VAL A 312 -9.56 8.26 19.03
N SER A 313 -8.75 9.10 18.44
CA SER A 313 -7.57 8.68 17.67
C SER A 313 -6.34 9.48 18.05
N ALA A 314 -5.19 8.85 17.93
CA ALA A 314 -3.88 9.51 17.94
C ALA A 314 -3.04 8.99 16.77
N GLN A 315 -2.21 9.86 16.21
CA GLN A 315 -1.32 9.54 15.10
C GLN A 315 0.12 9.72 15.56
N ARG A 316 1.01 8.95 14.93
CA ARG A 316 2.45 9.00 15.18
C ARG A 316 3.20 9.10 13.84
N PRO A 317 4.04 10.13 13.64
CA PRO A 317 4.85 10.26 12.44
C PRO A 317 5.83 9.09 12.25
N ALA A 318 6.21 8.83 11.01
CA ALA A 318 7.25 7.85 10.68
C ALA A 318 8.57 8.18 11.40
N GLY A 319 9.17 7.16 12.02
CA GLY A 319 10.45 7.30 12.74
C GLY A 319 10.37 8.03 14.08
N SER A 320 9.18 8.43 14.53
CA SER A 320 8.96 8.97 15.89
C SER A 320 8.44 7.88 16.82
N LEU A 321 8.71 8.02 18.11
CA LEU A 321 8.03 7.28 19.18
C LEU A 321 6.94 8.12 19.86
N ASP A 322 6.89 9.43 19.55
CA ASP A 322 5.94 10.35 20.17
C ASP A 322 4.58 10.32 19.47
N TRP A 323 3.52 10.10 20.23
CA TRP A 323 2.15 10.15 19.78
C TRP A 323 1.61 11.58 19.84
N ALA A 324 0.87 11.99 18.81
CA ALA A 324 0.12 13.24 18.85
C ALA A 324 -0.97 13.19 19.93
N ALA A 325 -1.40 14.37 20.41
CA ALA A 325 -2.49 14.46 21.35
C ALA A 325 -3.76 13.78 20.82
N PRO A 326 -4.51 13.04 21.67
CA PRO A 326 -5.75 12.41 21.29
C PRO A 326 -6.77 13.38 20.70
N GLN A 327 -7.44 12.98 19.62
CA GLN A 327 -8.47 13.76 18.93
C GLN A 327 -9.73 12.93 18.73
N PRO A 328 -10.94 13.48 18.95
CA PRO A 328 -12.19 12.79 18.70
C PRO A 328 -12.36 12.48 17.21
N VAL A 329 -12.89 11.31 16.90
CA VAL A 329 -13.36 10.94 15.55
C VAL A 329 -14.81 11.43 15.46
N THR A 330 -15.01 12.65 14.98
CA THR A 330 -16.30 13.33 14.98
C THR A 330 -17.37 12.55 14.21
N GLY A 331 -18.54 12.35 14.85
CA GLY A 331 -19.69 11.64 14.27
C GLY A 331 -19.59 10.11 14.34
N PHE A 332 -18.60 9.58 15.05
CA PHE A 332 -18.45 8.16 15.38
C PHE A 332 -18.75 7.94 16.86
N ASP A 333 -19.97 8.30 17.27
CA ASP A 333 -20.31 8.44 18.69
C ASP A 333 -20.66 7.11 19.38
N THR A 334 -20.93 6.04 18.61
CA THR A 334 -21.29 4.73 19.15
C THR A 334 -20.75 3.63 18.25
N GLY A 335 -20.11 2.66 18.84
CA GLY A 335 -19.64 1.47 18.13
C GLY A 335 -18.39 0.91 18.77
N ALA A 336 -18.46 -0.34 19.21
CA ALA A 336 -17.36 -1.01 19.89
C ALA A 336 -16.35 -1.59 18.92
N TRP A 337 -16.79 -1.97 17.71
CA TRP A 337 -16.00 -2.73 16.75
C TRP A 337 -15.50 -1.84 15.62
N ARG A 338 -14.21 -1.91 15.31
CA ARG A 338 -13.61 -1.14 14.24
C ARG A 338 -12.38 -1.83 13.65
N LYS A 339 -12.10 -1.46 12.40
CA LYS A 339 -10.86 -1.76 11.67
C LYS A 339 -10.27 -0.44 11.19
N ALA A 340 -8.97 -0.38 11.10
CA ALA A 340 -8.25 0.81 10.66
C ALA A 340 -7.11 0.44 9.72
N VAL A 341 -6.86 1.27 8.71
CA VAL A 341 -5.74 1.15 7.79
C VAL A 341 -5.11 2.50 7.53
N VAL A 342 -3.79 2.53 7.39
CA VAL A 342 -3.03 3.73 7.01
C VAL A 342 -2.57 3.58 5.57
N GLY A 343 -2.99 4.49 4.72
CA GLY A 343 -2.60 4.53 3.31
C GLY A 343 -1.17 5.03 3.09
N PRO A 344 -0.64 4.90 1.86
CA PRO A 344 0.73 5.28 1.53
C PRO A 344 1.00 6.78 1.68
N GLU A 345 -0.01 7.63 1.63
CA GLU A 345 0.11 9.08 1.87
C GLU A 345 -0.04 9.45 3.37
N GLY A 346 -0.28 8.45 4.24
CA GLY A 346 -0.45 8.61 5.68
C GLY A 346 -1.89 8.86 6.11
N ASP A 347 -2.86 8.85 5.19
CA ASP A 347 -4.29 8.97 5.51
C ASP A 347 -4.75 7.74 6.31
N LEU A 348 -5.43 7.98 7.44
CA LEU A 348 -6.04 6.93 8.25
C LEU A 348 -7.51 6.76 7.86
N THR A 349 -7.89 5.57 7.42
CA THR A 349 -9.30 5.22 7.19
C THR A 349 -9.77 4.23 8.26
N VAL A 350 -10.91 4.53 8.86
CA VAL A 350 -11.58 3.71 9.88
C VAL A 350 -12.89 3.20 9.33
N LEU A 351 -13.15 1.92 9.53
CA LEU A 351 -14.43 1.26 9.31
C LEU A 351 -14.95 0.76 10.65
N GLY A 352 -16.18 1.03 10.96
CA GLY A 352 -16.80 0.55 12.19
C GLY A 352 -18.30 0.32 12.01
N VAL A 353 -18.91 -0.34 12.99
CA VAL A 353 -20.33 -0.58 13.05
C VAL A 353 -20.92 0.21 14.20
N ALA A 354 -21.91 1.04 13.92
CA ALA A 354 -22.58 1.87 14.92
C ALA A 354 -24.10 1.78 14.77
N TYR A 355 -24.81 1.95 15.87
CA TYR A 355 -26.26 1.99 15.90
C TYR A 355 -26.76 3.32 15.32
N ALA A 356 -27.58 3.22 14.30
CA ALA A 356 -28.30 4.37 13.73
C ALA A 356 -29.77 4.32 14.11
N GLU A 357 -30.27 5.36 14.77
CA GLU A 357 -31.62 5.43 15.29
C GLU A 357 -32.66 5.13 14.18
N GLY A 358 -33.61 4.27 14.46
CA GLY A 358 -34.66 3.82 13.51
C GLY A 358 -34.16 2.91 12.38
N SER A 359 -32.87 2.60 12.31
CA SER A 359 -32.26 1.85 11.20
C SER A 359 -31.41 0.64 11.64
N GLY A 360 -31.13 0.50 12.96
CA GLY A 360 -30.28 -0.55 13.51
C GLY A 360 -28.79 -0.32 13.19
N PHE A 361 -27.97 -1.33 13.38
CA PHE A 361 -26.53 -1.22 13.14
C PHE A 361 -26.16 -1.02 11.66
N ARG A 362 -25.23 -0.12 11.41
CA ARG A 362 -24.75 0.27 10.06
C ARG A 362 -23.22 0.26 10.01
N ALA A 363 -22.66 -0.10 8.84
CA ALA A 363 -21.25 0.09 8.56
C ALA A 363 -20.97 1.54 8.21
N LEU A 364 -20.11 2.17 8.99
CA LEU A 364 -19.72 3.57 8.89
C LEU A 364 -18.22 3.69 8.61
N THR A 365 -17.81 4.71 7.88
CA THR A 365 -16.41 5.02 7.64
C THR A 365 -16.13 6.51 7.75
N ALA A 366 -14.92 6.84 8.21
CA ALA A 366 -14.34 8.17 8.17
C ALA A 366 -12.85 8.07 7.80
N THR A 367 -12.32 9.14 7.24
CA THR A 367 -10.90 9.22 6.89
C THR A 367 -10.29 10.47 7.51
N TRP A 368 -9.21 10.31 8.27
CA TRP A 368 -8.35 11.40 8.69
C TRP A 368 -7.30 11.64 7.60
N SER A 369 -7.17 12.91 7.17
CA SER A 369 -6.21 13.27 6.14
C SER A 369 -4.89 13.72 6.74
N ALA A 370 -3.79 13.07 6.37
CA ALA A 370 -2.46 13.45 6.80
C ALA A 370 -2.04 14.85 6.30
N SER A 371 -2.59 15.29 5.17
CA SER A 371 -2.26 16.60 4.58
C SER A 371 -2.97 17.77 5.26
N THR A 372 -4.16 17.56 5.85
CA THR A 372 -4.96 18.62 6.49
C THR A 372 -5.05 18.48 8.01
N GLY A 373 -4.74 17.29 8.56
CA GLY A 373 -4.89 16.99 9.99
C GLY A 373 -6.34 16.84 10.45
N ASN A 374 -7.30 16.71 9.54
CA ASN A 374 -8.72 16.71 9.85
C ASN A 374 -9.41 15.41 9.45
N TRP A 375 -10.47 15.06 10.18
CA TRP A 375 -11.40 13.99 9.83
C TRP A 375 -12.38 14.43 8.75
N SER A 376 -12.69 13.54 7.80
CA SER A 376 -13.83 13.71 6.90
C SER A 376 -15.14 13.57 7.67
N ALA A 377 -16.25 14.01 7.07
CA ALA A 377 -17.58 13.63 7.54
C ALA A 377 -17.72 12.09 7.51
N VAL A 378 -18.41 11.54 8.51
CA VAL A 378 -18.75 10.12 8.57
C VAL A 378 -19.69 9.77 7.42
N ARG A 379 -19.39 8.65 6.75
CA ARG A 379 -20.19 8.11 5.66
C ARG A 379 -20.74 6.73 6.00
N THR A 380 -22.03 6.53 5.80
CA THR A 380 -22.66 5.21 5.85
C THR A 380 -22.37 4.46 4.54
N LEU A 381 -21.78 3.27 4.66
CA LEU A 381 -21.51 2.37 3.53
C LEU A 381 -22.64 1.36 3.32
N SER A 382 -23.21 0.82 4.41
CA SER A 382 -24.25 -0.20 4.32
C SER A 382 -25.62 0.38 4.01
N THR A 383 -26.44 -0.36 3.25
CA THR A 383 -27.84 -0.04 2.95
C THR A 383 -28.82 -0.77 3.87
N GLY A 384 -28.35 -1.72 4.69
CA GLY A 384 -29.14 -2.54 5.60
C GLY A 384 -28.42 -2.81 6.92
N TYR A 385 -29.04 -3.61 7.78
CA TYR A 385 -28.50 -4.05 9.07
C TYR A 385 -27.16 -4.77 8.91
N VAL A 386 -26.18 -4.45 9.75
CA VAL A 386 -24.85 -5.05 9.81
C VAL A 386 -24.66 -5.69 11.19
N PRO A 387 -24.36 -6.99 11.30
CA PRO A 387 -23.98 -7.60 12.56
C PRO A 387 -22.68 -7.00 13.12
N ASP A 388 -22.49 -7.02 14.42
CA ASP A 388 -21.53 -6.21 15.16
C ASP A 388 -20.06 -6.42 14.80
N ASP A 389 -19.63 -7.64 14.39
CA ASP A 389 -18.20 -8.00 14.28
C ASP A 389 -17.76 -8.50 12.89
N GLN A 390 -18.66 -8.42 11.90
CA GLN A 390 -18.48 -9.09 10.62
C GLN A 390 -18.12 -8.11 9.51
N PHE A 391 -16.94 -7.49 9.61
CA PHE A 391 -16.40 -6.57 8.61
C PHE A 391 -14.88 -6.56 8.62
N ASP A 392 -14.29 -6.17 7.52
CA ASP A 392 -12.84 -6.02 7.37
C ASP A 392 -12.48 -4.90 6.39
N LEU A 393 -11.22 -4.44 6.45
CA LEU A 393 -10.72 -3.28 5.71
C LEU A 393 -9.29 -3.53 5.23
N ALA A 394 -9.03 -3.25 3.97
CA ALA A 394 -7.69 -3.36 3.39
C ALA A 394 -7.35 -2.13 2.57
N VAL A 395 -6.05 -1.80 2.48
CA VAL A 395 -5.53 -0.69 1.70
C VAL A 395 -4.50 -1.17 0.68
N GLY A 396 -4.63 -0.68 -0.55
CA GLY A 396 -3.70 -0.94 -1.65
C GLY A 396 -2.48 -0.02 -1.62
N LEU A 397 -1.44 -0.39 -2.35
CA LEU A 397 -0.24 0.41 -2.57
C LEU A 397 -0.54 1.77 -3.22
N ASP A 398 -1.63 1.82 -3.96
CA ASP A 398 -2.15 2.98 -4.68
C ASP A 398 -3.03 3.91 -3.81
N GLY A 399 -3.18 3.59 -2.52
CA GLY A 399 -4.05 4.31 -1.58
C GLY A 399 -5.54 4.01 -1.76
N SER A 400 -5.92 3.06 -2.63
CA SER A 400 -7.30 2.56 -2.65
C SER A 400 -7.61 1.82 -1.36
N VAL A 401 -8.82 2.01 -0.84
CA VAL A 401 -9.29 1.34 0.37
C VAL A 401 -10.48 0.48 0.01
N HIS A 402 -10.48 -0.77 0.47
CA HIS A 402 -11.52 -1.74 0.18
C HIS A 402 -12.11 -2.24 1.50
N ALA A 403 -13.43 -2.17 1.61
CA ALA A 403 -14.17 -2.62 2.77
C ALA A 403 -15.07 -3.80 2.41
N VAL A 404 -15.18 -4.76 3.31
CA VAL A 404 -16.19 -5.83 3.25
C VAL A 404 -16.95 -5.87 4.56
N TRP A 405 -18.24 -6.22 4.49
CA TRP A 405 -19.09 -6.41 5.67
C TRP A 405 -20.24 -7.35 5.36
N THR A 406 -20.71 -8.04 6.37
CA THR A 406 -21.94 -8.80 6.30
C THR A 406 -23.14 -7.88 6.45
N GLN A 407 -24.15 -8.02 5.60
CA GLN A 407 -25.38 -7.25 5.66
C GLN A 407 -26.61 -8.16 5.61
N GLY A 408 -27.57 -7.90 6.46
CA GLY A 408 -28.82 -8.64 6.58
C GLY A 408 -29.00 -9.28 7.94
N SER A 409 -30.24 -9.56 8.34
CA SER A 409 -30.58 -10.22 9.62
C SER A 409 -30.75 -11.74 9.48
N SER A 410 -31.58 -12.19 8.54
CA SER A 410 -31.89 -13.62 8.28
C SER A 410 -31.36 -14.10 6.94
N SER A 411 -31.24 -13.21 5.95
CA SER A 411 -30.61 -13.50 4.65
C SER A 411 -29.37 -12.61 4.55
N ARG A 412 -28.23 -13.17 4.94
CA ARG A 412 -26.95 -12.44 5.03
C ARG A 412 -26.20 -12.46 3.72
N ARG A 413 -25.61 -11.33 3.37
CA ARG A 413 -24.75 -11.15 2.19
C ARG A 413 -23.44 -10.55 2.61
N LEU A 414 -22.37 -11.02 2.02
CA LEU A 414 -21.12 -10.26 2.04
C LEU A 414 -21.22 -9.13 1.03
N MET A 415 -21.03 -7.91 1.49
CA MET A 415 -21.04 -6.68 0.70
C MET A 415 -19.64 -6.10 0.64
N THR A 416 -19.35 -5.33 -0.41
CA THR A 416 -18.10 -4.60 -0.55
C THR A 416 -18.34 -3.19 -1.06
N SER A 417 -17.43 -2.29 -0.69
CA SER A 417 -17.31 -0.95 -1.24
C SER A 417 -15.83 -0.58 -1.31
N SER A 418 -15.47 0.25 -2.27
CA SER A 418 -14.09 0.68 -2.45
C SER A 418 -14.00 2.19 -2.54
N ARG A 419 -12.93 2.76 -1.99
CA ARG A 419 -12.54 4.16 -2.08
C ARG A 419 -11.36 4.29 -3.02
N VAL A 420 -11.55 4.91 -4.16
CA VAL A 420 -10.51 5.13 -5.18
C VAL A 420 -10.38 6.63 -5.42
N ASN A 421 -9.17 7.15 -5.45
CA ASN A 421 -8.90 8.59 -5.58
C ASN A 421 -9.67 9.44 -4.55
N GLY A 422 -9.78 8.94 -3.32
CA GLY A 422 -10.49 9.63 -2.24
C GLY A 422 -12.03 9.51 -2.27
N VAL A 423 -12.62 8.85 -3.26
CA VAL A 423 -14.08 8.75 -3.44
C VAL A 423 -14.54 7.31 -3.25
N TRP A 424 -15.47 7.09 -2.33
CA TRP A 424 -16.13 5.79 -2.16
C TRP A 424 -17.12 5.51 -3.29
N SER A 425 -17.26 4.24 -3.67
CA SER A 425 -18.29 3.80 -4.63
C SER A 425 -19.67 4.32 -4.25
N ALA A 426 -20.49 4.65 -5.25
CA ALA A 426 -21.81 5.26 -5.04
C ALA A 426 -22.77 4.32 -4.29
N ALA A 427 -22.65 3.01 -4.53
CA ALA A 427 -23.40 1.94 -3.86
C ALA A 427 -22.50 0.75 -3.57
N PRO A 428 -22.79 -0.04 -2.51
CA PRO A 428 -22.08 -1.27 -2.24
C PRO A 428 -22.44 -2.36 -3.26
N THR A 429 -21.49 -3.27 -3.49
CA THR A 429 -21.67 -4.43 -4.39
C THR A 429 -21.77 -5.71 -3.58
N PRO A 430 -22.75 -6.61 -3.84
CA PRO A 430 -22.81 -7.91 -3.20
C PRO A 430 -21.75 -8.85 -3.77
N LEU A 431 -21.01 -9.54 -2.90
CA LEU A 431 -20.05 -10.60 -3.26
C LEU A 431 -20.67 -12.00 -3.16
N SER A 432 -21.67 -12.18 -2.28
CA SER A 432 -22.38 -13.43 -2.11
C SER A 432 -23.85 -13.31 -2.54
N PRO A 433 -24.54 -14.40 -2.92
CA PRO A 433 -25.89 -14.37 -3.47
C PRO A 433 -26.97 -13.98 -2.45
N GLY A 434 -26.71 -14.05 -1.14
CA GLY A 434 -27.64 -13.63 -0.09
C GLY A 434 -28.75 -14.65 0.24
N THR A 435 -28.46 -15.90 0.06
CA THR A 435 -29.30 -17.04 0.47
C THR A 435 -28.77 -17.68 1.76
N SER A 436 -27.73 -17.11 2.36
CA SER A 436 -26.99 -17.67 3.48
C SER A 436 -27.45 -17.08 4.81
N ASP A 437 -27.59 -17.93 5.82
CA ASP A 437 -27.82 -17.51 7.21
C ASP A 437 -26.53 -17.02 7.87
N TYR A 438 -25.39 -17.27 7.24
CA TYR A 438 -24.06 -16.96 7.73
C TYR A 438 -23.14 -16.55 6.60
N ALA A 439 -22.53 -15.38 6.71
CA ALA A 439 -21.50 -14.91 5.79
C ALA A 439 -20.50 -14.03 6.58
N VAL A 440 -19.26 -14.48 6.72
CA VAL A 440 -18.16 -13.74 7.37
C VAL A 440 -17.00 -13.67 6.41
N GLY A 441 -16.49 -12.47 6.16
CA GLY A 441 -15.44 -12.29 5.17
C GLY A 441 -14.28 -11.44 5.66
N GLN A 442 -13.13 -11.72 5.08
CA GLN A 442 -11.88 -10.99 5.23
C GLN A 442 -11.44 -10.47 3.86
N ILE A 443 -10.66 -9.38 3.84
CA ILE A 443 -10.19 -8.77 2.60
C ILE A 443 -8.71 -8.40 2.71
N THR A 444 -7.98 -8.58 1.61
CA THR A 444 -6.61 -8.09 1.42
C THR A 444 -6.47 -7.45 0.05
N VAL A 445 -5.37 -6.74 -0.19
CA VAL A 445 -5.04 -6.22 -1.53
C VAL A 445 -3.76 -6.88 -2.01
N GLY A 446 -3.81 -7.50 -3.18
CA GLY A 446 -2.66 -8.13 -3.81
C GLY A 446 -1.57 -7.12 -4.21
N ALA A 447 -0.37 -7.61 -4.49
CA ALA A 447 0.72 -6.80 -5.01
C ALA A 447 0.38 -6.17 -6.39
N ASP A 448 -0.59 -6.75 -7.10
CA ASP A 448 -1.16 -6.25 -8.34
C ASP A 448 -2.21 -5.13 -8.13
N GLY A 449 -2.40 -4.67 -6.89
CA GLY A 449 -3.37 -3.64 -6.51
C GLY A 449 -4.83 -4.11 -6.48
N ARG A 450 -5.10 -5.40 -6.76
CA ARG A 450 -6.47 -5.91 -6.77
C ARG A 450 -6.89 -6.43 -5.40
N PRO A 451 -8.10 -6.09 -4.93
CA PRO A 451 -8.64 -6.66 -3.70
C PRO A 451 -8.98 -8.14 -3.89
N VAL A 452 -8.76 -8.91 -2.84
CA VAL A 452 -9.11 -10.32 -2.73
C VAL A 452 -9.93 -10.49 -1.47
N ALA A 453 -11.19 -10.87 -1.62
CA ALA A 453 -12.07 -11.21 -0.51
C ALA A 453 -12.16 -12.73 -0.37
N VAL A 454 -12.12 -13.21 0.86
CA VAL A 454 -12.35 -14.62 1.22
C VAL A 454 -13.40 -14.65 2.31
N TRP A 455 -14.43 -15.50 2.15
CA TRP A 455 -15.52 -15.56 3.11
C TRP A 455 -16.04 -16.97 3.29
N THR A 456 -16.75 -17.14 4.39
CA THR A 456 -17.54 -18.33 4.69
C THR A 456 -18.99 -18.08 4.32
N GLU A 457 -19.62 -19.02 3.68
CA GLU A 457 -21.03 -18.99 3.27
C GLU A 457 -21.72 -20.28 3.67
N SER A 458 -22.92 -20.20 4.27
CA SER A 458 -23.72 -21.38 4.62
C SER A 458 -24.17 -22.11 3.35
N THR A 459 -24.10 -23.44 3.37
CA THR A 459 -24.55 -24.32 2.30
C THR A 459 -25.84 -25.08 2.67
N GLY A 460 -26.38 -24.83 3.87
CA GLY A 460 -27.53 -25.50 4.48
C GLY A 460 -27.09 -26.46 5.60
N ASP A 461 -28.03 -26.92 6.39
CA ASP A 461 -27.87 -27.97 7.42
C ASP A 461 -26.57 -27.86 8.27
N PHE A 462 -26.28 -26.67 8.79
CA PHE A 462 -25.10 -26.39 9.64
C PHE A 462 -23.74 -26.60 8.93
N THR A 463 -23.71 -26.67 7.61
CA THR A 463 -22.45 -26.72 6.86
C THR A 463 -22.14 -25.39 6.19
N THR A 464 -20.84 -25.14 5.95
CA THR A 464 -20.38 -23.89 5.34
C THR A 464 -19.30 -24.18 4.28
N GLN A 465 -19.19 -23.28 3.31
CA GLN A 465 -18.18 -23.31 2.26
C GLN A 465 -17.33 -22.07 2.32
N VAL A 466 -16.01 -22.22 2.23
CA VAL A 466 -15.08 -21.09 2.05
C VAL A 466 -15.02 -20.74 0.56
N ARG A 467 -15.21 -19.46 0.24
CA ARG A 467 -15.18 -18.93 -1.12
C ARG A 467 -14.23 -17.76 -1.21
N ALA A 468 -13.75 -17.51 -2.42
CA ALA A 468 -12.87 -16.36 -2.72
C ALA A 468 -13.34 -15.65 -3.99
N ALA A 469 -13.14 -14.34 -4.02
CA ALA A 469 -13.28 -13.52 -5.22
C ALA A 469 -12.21 -12.43 -5.26
N THR A 470 -11.91 -11.98 -6.47
CA THR A 470 -11.05 -10.81 -6.73
C THR A 470 -11.68 -10.02 -7.87
N THR A 471 -11.32 -8.75 -8.03
CA THR A 471 -11.74 -8.01 -9.21
C THR A 471 -11.14 -8.65 -10.47
N ALA A 472 -11.88 -8.61 -11.58
CA ALA A 472 -11.34 -9.02 -12.86
C ALA A 472 -10.09 -8.17 -13.16
N PRO A 473 -9.05 -8.72 -13.81
CA PRO A 473 -8.00 -7.86 -14.31
C PRO A 473 -8.65 -6.86 -15.27
N THR A 474 -8.38 -5.58 -15.06
CA THR A 474 -8.66 -4.58 -16.11
C THR A 474 -8.00 -5.11 -17.37
N PRO A 475 -8.70 -5.17 -18.51
CA PRO A 475 -8.02 -5.43 -19.77
C PRO A 475 -6.88 -4.41 -19.83
N VAL A 476 -5.66 -4.87 -19.66
CA VAL A 476 -4.49 -4.02 -19.85
C VAL A 476 -4.50 -3.76 -21.34
N GLU A 477 -4.91 -2.55 -21.75
CA GLU A 477 -4.62 -2.07 -23.08
C GLU A 477 -3.12 -2.35 -23.29
N PRO A 478 -2.72 -2.91 -24.44
CA PRO A 478 -1.32 -3.21 -24.70
C PRO A 478 -0.51 -1.96 -24.38
N ARG A 479 0.38 -2.04 -23.39
CA ARG A 479 1.24 -0.90 -23.07
C ARG A 479 2.06 -0.58 -24.31
N PRO A 480 2.26 0.72 -24.61
CA PRO A 480 3.10 1.09 -25.74
C PRO A 480 4.51 0.50 -25.52
N GLU A 481 5.13 0.09 -26.60
CA GLU A 481 6.54 -0.30 -26.54
C GLU A 481 7.37 0.82 -25.90
N TRP A 482 8.33 0.43 -25.09
CA TRP A 482 9.15 1.40 -24.37
C TRP A 482 9.87 2.34 -25.37
N ARG A 483 9.72 3.64 -25.19
CA ARG A 483 10.21 4.69 -26.09
C ARG A 483 9.45 4.84 -27.42
N ASP A 484 8.38 4.15 -27.64
CA ASP A 484 7.50 4.40 -28.81
C ASP A 484 6.56 5.59 -28.54
N PHE A 485 6.95 6.78 -28.98
CA PHE A 485 6.14 8.00 -28.93
C PHE A 485 5.27 8.18 -30.17
N SER A 486 5.56 7.44 -31.25
CA SER A 486 4.83 7.49 -32.50
C SER A 486 3.64 6.55 -32.56
N GLY A 487 3.61 5.51 -31.74
CA GLY A 487 2.57 4.48 -31.72
C GLY A 487 2.72 3.48 -32.89
N ASP A 488 3.93 3.37 -33.48
CA ASP A 488 4.19 2.47 -34.62
C ASP A 488 4.87 1.15 -34.23
N GLY A 489 5.03 0.92 -32.91
CA GLY A 489 5.68 -0.28 -32.34
C GLY A 489 7.19 -0.25 -32.43
N LYS A 490 7.81 0.90 -32.65
CA LYS A 490 9.28 1.05 -32.72
C LYS A 490 9.75 2.15 -31.77
N GLY A 491 10.98 2.02 -31.32
CA GLY A 491 11.57 3.02 -30.44
C GLY A 491 11.86 4.34 -31.15
N ASP A 492 11.72 5.45 -30.45
CA ASP A 492 11.88 6.82 -30.92
C ASP A 492 12.93 7.59 -30.12
N LEU A 493 13.40 8.70 -30.69
CA LEU A 493 14.33 9.64 -30.05
C LEU A 493 13.65 11.02 -29.90
N LEU A 494 13.64 11.55 -28.69
CA LEU A 494 13.24 12.94 -28.45
C LEU A 494 14.43 13.89 -28.64
N ALA A 495 14.24 14.95 -29.44
CA ALA A 495 15.25 15.90 -29.81
C ALA A 495 14.78 17.34 -29.57
N LEU A 496 15.41 18.06 -28.62
CA LEU A 496 15.08 19.44 -28.27
C LEU A 496 16.12 20.40 -28.87
N THR A 497 15.68 21.38 -29.66
CA THR A 497 16.56 22.44 -30.18
C THR A 497 16.81 23.55 -29.15
N SER A 498 17.86 24.33 -29.33
CA SER A 498 18.11 25.53 -28.53
C SER A 498 17.02 26.61 -28.68
N GLY A 499 16.28 26.60 -29.80
CA GLY A 499 15.12 27.47 -30.04
C GLY A 499 13.81 26.99 -29.40
N GLY A 500 13.82 25.88 -28.66
CA GLY A 500 12.63 25.39 -27.94
C GLY A 500 11.67 24.57 -28.79
N THR A 501 12.14 23.92 -29.84
CA THR A 501 11.37 22.94 -30.60
C THR A 501 11.71 21.54 -30.09
N LEU A 502 10.74 20.82 -29.54
CA LEU A 502 10.83 19.39 -29.21
C LEU A 502 10.27 18.57 -30.37
N ALA A 503 11.11 17.71 -30.94
CA ALA A 503 10.75 16.85 -32.05
C ALA A 503 10.85 15.37 -31.65
N VAL A 504 9.87 14.58 -32.05
CA VAL A 504 9.95 13.13 -32.05
C VAL A 504 10.69 12.72 -33.33
N ARG A 505 11.76 11.97 -33.20
CA ARG A 505 12.48 11.32 -34.29
C ARG A 505 12.11 9.86 -34.33
N THR A 506 11.25 9.47 -35.26
CA THR A 506 10.64 8.15 -35.30
C THR A 506 11.60 7.10 -35.86
N GLY A 507 11.70 5.98 -35.15
CA GLY A 507 12.48 4.82 -35.60
C GLY A 507 11.87 4.18 -36.84
N THR A 508 12.72 3.66 -37.73
CA THR A 508 12.25 3.04 -38.98
C THR A 508 12.08 1.53 -38.91
N GLY A 509 12.53 0.89 -37.82
CA GLY A 509 12.67 -0.56 -37.73
C GLY A 509 13.84 -1.12 -38.58
N ALA A 510 14.57 -0.24 -39.28
CA ALA A 510 15.80 -0.58 -40.00
C ALA A 510 17.03 0.11 -39.39
N GLY A 511 16.84 0.79 -38.26
CA GLY A 511 17.87 1.43 -37.50
C GLY A 511 18.19 2.86 -37.89
N ASP A 512 17.35 3.50 -38.69
CA ASP A 512 17.40 4.92 -39.00
C ASP A 512 16.30 5.69 -38.28
N LEU A 513 16.43 7.03 -38.22
CA LEU A 513 15.51 7.94 -37.63
C LEU A 513 14.91 8.88 -38.67
N ARG A 514 13.57 9.00 -38.69
CA ARG A 514 12.82 9.93 -39.57
C ARG A 514 12.34 11.14 -38.77
N THR A 515 11.95 12.19 -39.49
CA THR A 515 11.29 13.33 -38.89
C THR A 515 9.84 12.96 -38.57
N GLY A 516 9.50 13.03 -37.31
CA GLY A 516 8.15 12.85 -36.78
C GLY A 516 7.53 14.18 -36.35
N ALA A 517 6.54 14.12 -35.47
CA ALA A 517 5.83 15.28 -34.96
C ALA A 517 6.73 16.20 -34.12
N SER A 518 6.45 17.51 -34.10
CA SER A 518 7.21 18.47 -33.30
C SER A 518 6.34 19.61 -32.80
N ALA A 519 6.68 20.14 -31.62
CA ALA A 519 6.05 21.29 -30.98
C ALA A 519 7.09 22.34 -30.59
N THR A 520 6.71 23.61 -30.67
CA THR A 520 7.51 24.75 -30.25
C THR A 520 7.11 25.27 -28.87
N GLY A 521 7.88 26.19 -28.30
CA GLY A 521 7.57 26.81 -27.00
C GLY A 521 8.12 26.05 -25.78
N TRP A 522 8.89 25.00 -26.01
CA TRP A 522 9.62 24.31 -24.93
C TRP A 522 10.80 25.13 -24.46
N ARG A 523 11.06 25.13 -23.15
CA ARG A 523 12.26 25.81 -22.61
C ARG A 523 13.49 24.93 -22.83
N ALA A 524 14.48 25.41 -23.57
CA ALA A 524 15.71 24.67 -23.86
C ALA A 524 16.51 24.28 -22.59
N THR A 525 16.29 24.99 -21.48
CA THR A 525 16.91 24.70 -20.16
C THR A 525 16.21 23.60 -19.38
N SER A 526 15.02 23.14 -19.78
CA SER A 526 14.29 22.08 -19.11
C SER A 526 15.02 20.74 -19.20
N THR A 527 14.94 19.93 -18.15
CA THR A 527 15.35 18.53 -18.20
C THR A 527 14.16 17.74 -18.75
N VAL A 528 14.37 17.10 -19.90
CA VAL A 528 13.37 16.26 -20.58
C VAL A 528 13.74 14.81 -20.35
N VAL A 529 12.82 14.03 -19.81
CA VAL A 529 12.97 12.59 -19.53
C VAL A 529 11.84 11.86 -20.23
N PRO A 530 12.13 11.16 -21.34
CA PRO A 530 11.17 10.24 -21.93
C PRO A 530 10.77 9.18 -20.90
N PHE A 531 9.49 8.91 -20.81
CA PHE A 531 8.93 8.01 -19.81
C PHE A 531 7.99 6.99 -20.48
N GLY A 532 7.59 5.95 -19.76
CA GLY A 532 6.53 5.09 -20.19
C GLY A 532 5.15 5.74 -20.04
N ASP A 533 4.10 4.99 -20.26
CA ASP A 533 2.71 5.41 -20.12
C ASP A 533 2.36 5.57 -18.62
N LEU A 534 2.73 6.73 -18.05
CA LEU A 534 2.42 7.10 -16.67
C LEU A 534 0.97 7.59 -16.53
N SER A 535 0.40 8.10 -17.61
CA SER A 535 -1.00 8.57 -17.63
C SER A 535 -2.01 7.43 -17.71
N ALA A 536 -1.59 6.26 -18.15
CA ALA A 536 -2.41 5.10 -18.46
C ALA A 536 -3.41 5.37 -19.62
N ASP A 537 -2.98 6.15 -20.63
CA ASP A 537 -3.77 6.49 -21.82
C ASP A 537 -3.35 5.68 -23.08
N GLY A 538 -2.38 4.76 -22.93
CA GLY A 538 -1.86 3.93 -24.00
C GLY A 538 -0.73 4.57 -24.80
N CYS A 539 -0.24 5.77 -24.44
CA CYS A 539 0.87 6.47 -25.08
C CYS A 539 2.01 6.74 -24.09
N ASN A 540 3.25 6.68 -24.55
CA ASN A 540 4.39 7.03 -23.71
C ASN A 540 4.39 8.53 -23.35
N ASP A 541 4.64 8.85 -22.11
CA ASP A 541 4.64 10.19 -21.52
C ASP A 541 6.01 10.82 -21.45
N LEU A 542 6.03 12.10 -21.10
CA LEU A 542 7.22 12.88 -20.93
C LEU A 542 7.26 13.51 -19.54
N LEU A 543 8.33 13.31 -18.79
CA LEU A 543 8.58 14.06 -17.57
C LEU A 543 9.49 15.25 -17.87
N VAL A 544 9.06 16.44 -17.46
CA VAL A 544 9.81 17.68 -17.68
C VAL A 544 10.04 18.39 -16.36
N ARG A 545 11.33 18.58 -16.01
CA ARG A 545 11.71 19.39 -14.86
C ARG A 545 12.11 20.78 -15.34
N ASN A 546 11.46 21.81 -14.83
CA ASN A 546 11.83 23.20 -15.08
C ASN A 546 12.98 23.68 -14.17
N SER A 547 13.47 24.92 -14.41
CA SER A 547 14.56 25.53 -13.63
C SER A 547 14.21 25.80 -12.16
N ALA A 548 12.92 25.90 -11.82
CA ALA A 548 12.45 26.07 -10.44
C ALA A 548 12.34 24.72 -9.69
N GLY A 549 12.68 23.60 -10.35
CA GLY A 549 12.62 22.28 -9.74
C GLY A 549 11.20 21.69 -9.67
N VAL A 550 10.25 22.19 -10.47
CA VAL A 550 8.94 21.55 -10.62
C VAL A 550 9.06 20.47 -11.68
N LEU A 551 8.66 19.23 -11.34
CA LEU A 551 8.52 18.12 -12.27
C LEU A 551 7.07 18.01 -12.71
N THR A 552 6.84 17.98 -14.02
CA THR A 552 5.53 17.89 -14.65
C THR A 552 5.52 16.70 -15.61
N ARG A 553 4.48 15.86 -15.56
CA ARG A 553 4.17 14.89 -16.59
C ARG A 553 3.44 15.63 -17.72
N HIS A 554 3.84 15.41 -18.95
CA HIS A 554 3.12 15.79 -20.16
C HIS A 554 2.66 14.51 -20.84
N ASP A 555 1.36 14.39 -21.06
CA ASP A 555 0.74 13.20 -21.59
C ASP A 555 1.09 13.06 -23.09
N GLY A 556 1.49 11.85 -23.47
CA GLY A 556 1.76 11.49 -24.86
C GLY A 556 0.49 11.49 -25.70
N SER A 557 0.65 11.36 -26.99
CA SER A 557 -0.49 11.36 -27.93
C SER A 557 -0.23 10.46 -29.14
N CYS A 558 0.54 9.41 -29.00
CA CYS A 558 0.85 8.38 -30.00
C CYS A 558 0.95 8.93 -31.43
N GLY A 559 2.11 9.48 -31.79
CA GLY A 559 2.39 10.06 -33.11
C GLY A 559 2.02 11.52 -33.31
N LYS A 560 1.39 12.19 -32.33
CA LYS A 560 1.19 13.64 -32.37
C LYS A 560 2.30 14.38 -31.62
N ALA A 561 2.37 15.70 -31.84
CA ALA A 561 3.29 16.55 -31.11
C ALA A 561 2.92 16.62 -29.62
N ILE A 562 3.90 16.46 -28.73
CA ILE A 562 3.70 16.71 -27.31
C ILE A 562 3.85 18.21 -27.08
N GLU A 563 2.72 18.87 -26.77
CA GLU A 563 2.66 20.30 -26.61
C GLU A 563 3.06 20.75 -25.20
N PRO A 564 3.83 21.85 -25.03
CA PRO A 564 4.24 22.33 -23.69
C PRO A 564 3.04 22.75 -22.82
N ASN A 565 1.93 23.11 -23.43
CA ASN A 565 0.67 23.51 -22.78
C ASN A 565 -0.45 22.49 -22.98
N GLY A 566 -0.16 21.30 -23.51
CA GLY A 566 -1.10 20.19 -23.67
C GLY A 566 -1.52 19.57 -22.34
N ALA A 567 -2.14 18.39 -22.41
CA ALA A 567 -2.51 17.61 -21.22
C ALA A 567 -1.27 17.35 -20.36
N ARG A 568 -1.35 17.70 -19.08
CA ARG A 568 -0.22 17.60 -18.16
C ARG A 568 -0.66 17.57 -16.71
N LEU A 569 0.18 16.96 -15.86
CA LEU A 569 -0.01 16.89 -14.42
C LEU A 569 1.27 17.29 -13.70
N THR A 570 1.20 18.15 -12.71
CA THR A 570 2.34 18.41 -11.82
C THR A 570 2.56 17.22 -10.90
N ILE A 571 3.74 16.60 -10.99
CA ILE A 571 4.17 15.50 -10.12
C ILE A 571 4.60 16.02 -8.76
N GLY A 572 5.35 17.15 -8.75
CA GLY A 572 5.79 17.77 -7.50
C GLY A 572 6.85 18.83 -7.70
N SER A 573 7.27 19.45 -6.60
CA SER A 573 8.35 20.45 -6.53
C SER A 573 9.56 19.90 -5.76
N GLY A 574 10.65 20.65 -5.73
CA GLY A 574 11.87 20.23 -5.01
C GLY A 574 12.84 19.35 -5.81
N TRP A 575 12.56 19.07 -7.07
CA TRP A 575 13.38 18.19 -7.92
C TRP A 575 14.72 18.80 -8.38
N GLN A 576 15.01 20.05 -8.06
CA GLN A 576 16.31 20.68 -8.31
C GLN A 576 17.46 20.06 -7.50
N ILE A 577 17.15 19.30 -6.45
CA ILE A 577 18.13 18.55 -5.65
C ILE A 577 18.85 17.44 -6.47
N TYR A 578 18.28 17.04 -7.60
CA TYR A 578 18.85 16.01 -8.46
C TYR A 578 19.60 16.65 -9.65
N ASN A 579 20.80 16.17 -9.92
CA ASN A 579 21.60 16.59 -11.09
C ASN A 579 21.38 15.68 -12.32
N ALA A 580 20.77 14.51 -12.15
CA ALA A 580 20.37 13.63 -13.24
C ALA A 580 19.03 12.97 -12.95
N LEU A 581 18.19 12.84 -13.98
CA LEU A 581 16.92 12.10 -14.01
C LEU A 581 16.93 11.22 -15.25
N THR A 582 16.53 9.96 -15.12
CA THR A 582 16.42 9.01 -16.24
C THR A 582 15.40 7.91 -15.91
N ALA A 583 14.78 7.34 -16.94
CA ALA A 583 13.84 6.23 -16.81
C ALA A 583 14.49 4.96 -17.39
N PRO A 584 14.84 3.98 -16.57
CA PRO A 584 15.45 2.74 -17.03
C PRO A 584 14.46 1.78 -17.71
N GLY A 585 13.16 1.97 -17.54
CA GLY A 585 12.12 1.00 -17.78
C GLY A 585 11.60 0.45 -16.45
N ASP A 586 11.04 -0.73 -16.46
CA ASP A 586 10.54 -1.42 -15.26
C ASP A 586 11.70 -1.94 -14.40
N LEU A 587 11.98 -1.24 -13.31
CA LEU A 587 13.00 -1.63 -12.34
C LEU A 587 12.41 -2.42 -11.16
N THR A 588 11.10 -2.28 -10.91
CA THR A 588 10.38 -2.91 -9.80
C THR A 588 9.80 -4.28 -10.15
N GLY A 589 9.68 -4.62 -11.43
CA GLY A 589 9.11 -5.88 -11.91
C GLY A 589 7.58 -5.88 -11.99
N ASP A 590 6.96 -4.69 -11.94
CA ASP A 590 5.50 -4.53 -12.00
C ASP A 590 4.99 -4.22 -13.43
N GLY A 591 5.88 -4.21 -14.40
CA GLY A 591 5.63 -3.91 -15.80
C GLY A 591 5.49 -2.43 -16.11
N ARG A 592 5.68 -1.50 -15.15
CA ARG A 592 5.61 -0.05 -15.34
C ARG A 592 7.01 0.57 -15.33
N THR A 593 7.12 1.70 -16.02
CA THR A 593 8.39 2.43 -16.07
C THR A 593 8.64 3.18 -14.77
N ASP A 594 9.84 3.05 -14.19
CA ASP A 594 10.27 3.74 -12.99
C ASP A 594 11.20 4.91 -13.30
N LEU A 595 11.30 5.88 -12.37
CA LEU A 595 12.22 7.00 -12.46
C LEU A 595 13.41 6.81 -11.53
N VAL A 596 14.61 7.03 -12.07
CA VAL A 596 15.85 7.08 -11.30
C VAL A 596 16.39 8.51 -11.27
N ALA A 597 16.76 8.97 -10.06
CA ALA A 597 17.22 10.33 -9.79
C ALA A 597 18.54 10.28 -9.02
N ARG A 598 19.54 11.09 -9.45
CA ARG A 598 20.84 11.19 -8.79
C ARG A 598 21.05 12.56 -8.16
N THR A 599 21.49 12.59 -6.90
CA THR A 599 21.91 13.83 -6.23
C THR A 599 23.35 14.22 -6.63
N PRO A 600 23.77 15.49 -6.48
CA PRO A 600 25.16 15.89 -6.67
C PRO A 600 26.14 15.14 -5.77
N ALA A 601 25.73 14.71 -4.58
CA ALA A 601 26.52 13.90 -3.66
C ALA A 601 26.73 12.45 -4.14
N GLY A 602 26.04 12.05 -5.22
CA GLY A 602 26.15 10.70 -5.78
C GLY A 602 25.22 9.68 -5.17
N GLU A 603 24.18 10.10 -4.48
CA GLU A 603 23.11 9.20 -4.06
C GLU A 603 22.18 8.93 -5.23
N LEU A 604 21.80 7.68 -5.41
CA LEU A 604 20.83 7.25 -6.41
C LEU A 604 19.52 6.90 -5.72
N TRP A 605 18.43 7.46 -6.23
CA TRP A 605 17.07 7.32 -5.70
C TRP A 605 16.15 6.80 -6.78
N MET A 606 15.22 5.94 -6.43
CA MET A 606 14.16 5.42 -7.29
C MET A 606 12.80 5.97 -6.85
N TYR A 607 11.93 6.17 -7.83
CA TYR A 607 10.51 6.48 -7.68
C TYR A 607 9.73 5.54 -8.59
N ALA A 608 8.79 4.80 -8.03
CA ALA A 608 7.96 3.87 -8.79
C ALA A 608 6.73 4.56 -9.40
N ASP A 609 6.32 4.10 -10.58
CA ASP A 609 5.02 4.44 -11.14
C ASP A 609 3.91 3.75 -10.33
N ASN A 610 2.93 4.50 -9.84
CA ASN A 610 1.81 3.95 -9.06
C ASN A 610 0.62 3.43 -9.92
N GLY A 611 0.76 3.43 -11.25
CA GLY A 611 -0.31 3.04 -12.17
C GLY A 611 -1.51 4.01 -12.21
N LYS A 612 -1.38 5.20 -11.60
CA LYS A 612 -2.43 6.24 -11.51
C LYS A 612 -1.92 7.63 -11.89
N GLY A 613 -0.90 7.66 -12.69
CA GLY A 613 -0.36 8.91 -13.23
C GLY A 613 0.59 9.66 -12.32
N LYS A 614 1.05 9.05 -11.23
CA LYS A 614 1.99 9.68 -10.27
C LYS A 614 3.17 8.78 -9.95
N LEU A 615 4.27 9.38 -9.55
CA LEU A 615 5.42 8.70 -8.99
C LEU A 615 5.31 8.63 -7.46
N VAL A 616 5.62 7.47 -6.89
CA VAL A 616 5.55 7.20 -5.44
C VAL A 616 6.85 6.55 -4.93
N GLY A 617 7.05 6.53 -3.64
CA GLY A 617 8.07 5.74 -2.97
C GLY A 617 9.49 6.21 -3.28
N ARG A 618 9.97 7.29 -2.65
CA ARG A 618 11.36 7.71 -2.73
C ARG A 618 12.27 6.72 -2.00
N VAL A 619 12.90 5.79 -2.73
CA VAL A 619 13.78 4.76 -2.18
C VAL A 619 15.22 5.02 -2.58
N LYS A 620 16.15 5.02 -1.63
CA LYS A 620 17.59 5.14 -1.91
C LYS A 620 18.13 3.78 -2.36
N ILE A 621 18.63 3.71 -3.59
CA ILE A 621 19.10 2.47 -4.23
C ILE A 621 20.61 2.43 -4.47
N GLY A 622 21.36 3.47 -4.08
CA GLY A 622 22.81 3.47 -4.22
C GLY A 622 23.52 4.73 -3.76
N ASN A 623 24.84 4.62 -3.63
CA ASN A 623 25.77 5.70 -3.30
C ASN A 623 26.97 5.70 -4.25
N GLY A 624 27.74 6.81 -4.28
CA GLY A 624 28.98 6.90 -5.05
C GLY A 624 28.79 7.09 -6.56
N TRP A 625 27.56 7.40 -7.02
CA TRP A 625 27.24 7.57 -8.43
C TRP A 625 27.75 8.89 -9.05
N ASN A 626 28.35 9.76 -8.25
CA ASN A 626 29.06 10.98 -8.71
C ASN A 626 30.37 10.66 -9.45
N THR A 627 30.85 9.41 -9.43
CA THR A 627 31.96 8.92 -10.27
C THR A 627 31.60 8.86 -11.75
N TYR A 628 30.31 8.88 -12.10
CA TYR A 628 29.83 8.85 -13.47
C TYR A 628 29.43 10.24 -13.95
N ASN A 629 29.95 10.63 -15.12
CA ASN A 629 29.57 11.89 -15.77
C ASN A 629 28.26 11.78 -16.57
N THR A 630 27.83 10.56 -16.90
CA THR A 630 26.59 10.27 -17.64
C THR A 630 25.93 9.04 -17.07
N ILE A 631 24.60 9.09 -16.85
CA ILE A 631 23.76 7.93 -16.58
C ILE A 631 22.58 7.95 -17.56
N VAL A 632 22.21 6.80 -18.10
CA VAL A 632 21.14 6.63 -19.10
C VAL A 632 20.38 5.35 -18.80
N GLY A 633 19.07 5.45 -18.59
CA GLY A 633 18.17 4.31 -18.56
C GLY A 633 17.96 3.79 -19.98
N VAL A 634 18.14 2.51 -20.21
CA VAL A 634 18.22 1.93 -21.56
C VAL A 634 17.16 0.88 -21.87
N GLY A 635 16.21 0.66 -20.97
CA GLY A 635 15.28 -0.45 -21.08
C GLY A 635 15.97 -1.77 -20.76
N ASP A 636 15.35 -2.86 -21.15
CA ASP A 636 15.92 -4.21 -21.02
C ASP A 636 17.02 -4.43 -22.07
N LEU A 637 18.28 -4.27 -21.68
CA LEU A 637 19.43 -4.48 -22.58
C LEU A 637 19.95 -5.92 -22.55
N ASN A 638 19.62 -6.69 -21.51
CA ASN A 638 20.14 -8.04 -21.31
C ASN A 638 19.11 -9.15 -21.56
N GLY A 639 17.84 -8.82 -21.78
CA GLY A 639 16.76 -9.76 -22.12
C GLY A 639 16.08 -10.39 -20.90
N ASP A 640 16.22 -9.80 -19.69
CA ASP A 640 15.61 -10.30 -18.46
C ASP A 640 14.26 -9.62 -18.11
N LYS A 641 13.78 -8.71 -18.96
CA LYS A 641 12.55 -7.90 -18.85
C LYS A 641 12.59 -6.82 -17.77
N HIS A 642 13.74 -6.55 -17.19
CA HIS A 642 13.91 -5.48 -16.23
C HIS A 642 14.69 -4.30 -16.82
N GLY A 643 14.39 -3.12 -16.35
CA GLY A 643 15.01 -1.90 -16.86
C GLY A 643 16.47 -1.76 -16.42
N ASP A 644 17.39 -1.63 -17.37
CA ASP A 644 18.83 -1.50 -17.15
C ASP A 644 19.32 -0.04 -17.18
N LEU A 645 20.49 0.20 -16.57
CA LEU A 645 21.13 1.50 -16.54
C LEU A 645 22.54 1.43 -17.12
N LEU A 646 22.87 2.36 -18.00
CA LEU A 646 24.25 2.62 -18.44
C LEU A 646 24.83 3.80 -17.68
N ALA A 647 26.10 3.68 -17.29
CA ALA A 647 26.86 4.73 -16.61
C ALA A 647 28.23 4.87 -17.23
N ARG A 648 28.60 6.10 -17.68
CA ARG A 648 29.93 6.40 -18.20
C ARG A 648 30.75 7.13 -17.14
N ASP A 649 31.92 6.59 -16.84
CA ASP A 649 32.85 7.26 -15.91
C ASP A 649 33.66 8.35 -16.59
N THR A 650 34.46 9.07 -15.80
CA THR A 650 35.30 10.18 -16.27
C THR A 650 36.48 9.74 -17.19
N ALA A 651 36.86 8.47 -17.14
CA ALA A 651 37.84 7.87 -18.04
C ALA A 651 37.23 7.41 -19.38
N GLY A 652 35.90 7.56 -19.55
CA GLY A 652 35.22 7.15 -20.76
C GLY A 652 34.92 5.66 -20.83
N VAL A 653 34.95 4.95 -19.72
CA VAL A 653 34.51 3.58 -19.66
C VAL A 653 33.00 3.57 -19.45
N LEU A 654 32.29 2.79 -20.27
CA LEU A 654 30.86 2.56 -20.13
C LEU A 654 30.61 1.28 -19.30
N TRP A 655 29.78 1.42 -18.30
CA TRP A 655 29.37 0.36 -17.39
C TRP A 655 27.88 0.12 -17.50
N ARG A 656 27.45 -1.13 -17.41
CA ARG A 656 26.05 -1.53 -17.31
C ARG A 656 25.73 -1.97 -15.89
N TYR A 657 24.53 -1.65 -15.44
CA TYR A 657 23.90 -2.11 -14.22
C TYR A 657 22.58 -2.75 -14.59
N ASN A 658 22.43 -4.05 -14.36
CA ASN A 658 21.18 -4.74 -14.64
C ASN A 658 20.16 -4.43 -13.55
N GLY A 659 18.93 -4.19 -13.97
CA GLY A 659 17.79 -4.15 -13.06
C GLY A 659 17.54 -5.52 -12.44
N THR A 660 17.03 -5.54 -11.22
CA THR A 660 16.77 -6.79 -10.48
C THR A 660 15.29 -7.15 -10.46
N GLY A 661 14.39 -6.31 -11.01
CA GLY A 661 12.95 -6.45 -10.85
C GLY A 661 12.46 -6.26 -9.39
N LYS A 662 13.33 -5.72 -8.52
CA LYS A 662 13.03 -5.48 -7.09
C LYS A 662 13.37 -4.04 -6.67
N GLY A 663 13.36 -3.12 -7.62
CA GLY A 663 13.67 -1.72 -7.36
C GLY A 663 15.14 -1.42 -7.10
N ALA A 664 16.07 -2.27 -7.54
CA ALA A 664 17.50 -2.13 -7.33
C ALA A 664 18.29 -2.54 -8.58
N PHE A 665 19.59 -2.19 -8.61
CA PHE A 665 20.52 -2.64 -9.64
C PHE A 665 21.51 -3.68 -9.09
N ALA A 666 21.84 -4.66 -9.93
CA ALA A 666 22.91 -5.62 -9.67
C ALA A 666 24.30 -4.96 -9.80
N ALA A 667 25.34 -5.71 -9.47
CA ALA A 667 26.73 -5.26 -9.63
C ALA A 667 27.04 -4.89 -11.09
N ARG A 668 27.85 -3.82 -11.26
CA ARG A 668 28.19 -3.32 -12.60
C ARG A 668 29.00 -4.31 -13.44
N THR A 669 28.73 -4.29 -14.73
CA THR A 669 29.51 -5.00 -15.74
C THR A 669 30.11 -4.01 -16.73
N LYS A 670 31.38 -4.19 -17.11
CA LYS A 670 32.04 -3.32 -18.10
C LYS A 670 31.51 -3.62 -19.50
N VAL A 671 31.01 -2.58 -20.19
CA VAL A 671 30.61 -2.65 -21.60
C VAL A 671 31.79 -2.39 -22.52
N GLY A 672 32.58 -1.34 -22.23
CA GLY A 672 33.75 -1.01 -23.04
C GLY A 672 34.35 0.36 -22.70
N GLY A 673 35.51 0.64 -23.25
CA GLY A 673 36.17 1.97 -23.15
C GLY A 673 36.01 2.78 -24.43
N GLY A 674 36.49 4.03 -24.41
CA GLY A 674 36.51 4.93 -25.56
C GLY A 674 35.22 5.75 -25.75
N TRP A 675 34.29 5.74 -24.79
CA TRP A 675 33.01 6.45 -24.91
C TRP A 675 33.10 7.97 -24.63
N GLN A 676 34.26 8.47 -24.22
CA GLN A 676 34.51 9.93 -24.04
C GLN A 676 34.40 10.71 -25.35
N VAL A 677 34.50 10.06 -26.51
CA VAL A 677 34.35 10.69 -27.83
C VAL A 677 32.93 11.20 -28.11
N TYR A 678 31.96 10.74 -27.32
CA TYR A 678 30.57 11.15 -27.45
C TYR A 678 30.19 12.20 -26.41
N ASN A 679 29.61 13.30 -26.87
CA ASN A 679 29.05 14.33 -26.00
C ASN A 679 27.63 14.02 -25.50
N THR A 680 26.92 13.08 -26.13
CA THR A 680 25.58 12.65 -25.75
C THR A 680 25.41 11.15 -25.97
N LEU A 681 24.81 10.49 -24.99
CA LEU A 681 24.30 9.13 -25.08
C LEU A 681 22.79 9.18 -24.81
N ALA A 682 21.98 8.54 -25.63
CA ALA A 682 20.54 8.49 -25.46
C ALA A 682 20.01 7.09 -25.82
N ALA A 683 19.13 6.59 -25.00
CA ALA A 683 18.37 5.37 -25.27
C ALA A 683 17.26 5.70 -26.28
N VAL A 684 16.93 4.77 -27.13
CA VAL A 684 15.95 4.94 -28.20
C VAL A 684 14.94 3.80 -28.31
N GLY A 685 14.99 2.81 -27.38
CA GLY A 685 14.20 1.59 -27.56
C GLY A 685 14.72 0.76 -28.73
N ASP A 686 13.87 -0.06 -29.33
CA ASP A 686 14.20 -0.86 -30.53
C ASP A 686 13.93 -0.05 -31.79
N ILE A 687 14.96 0.59 -32.36
CA ILE A 687 14.88 1.28 -33.66
C ILE A 687 15.28 0.37 -34.83
N THR A 688 15.78 -0.83 -34.53
CA THR A 688 16.18 -1.82 -35.54
C THR A 688 15.10 -2.84 -35.86
N GLY A 689 14.06 -2.98 -35.02
CA GLY A 689 12.98 -3.93 -35.20
C GLY A 689 13.36 -5.38 -34.86
N ASP A 690 14.43 -5.56 -34.05
CA ASP A 690 14.92 -6.88 -33.67
C ASP A 690 14.47 -7.31 -32.25
N GLY A 691 13.62 -6.49 -31.59
CA GLY A 691 13.08 -6.72 -30.25
C GLY A 691 14.08 -6.42 -29.14
N ARG A 692 15.13 -5.64 -29.38
CA ARG A 692 16.19 -5.33 -28.42
C ARG A 692 16.39 -3.84 -28.27
N ALA A 693 16.72 -3.41 -27.07
CA ALA A 693 16.97 -1.99 -26.81
C ALA A 693 18.30 -1.53 -27.44
N ASP A 694 18.24 -0.46 -28.23
CA ASP A 694 19.34 0.17 -28.92
C ASP A 694 19.80 1.45 -28.21
N LEU A 695 21.02 1.90 -28.52
CA LEU A 695 21.61 3.14 -28.02
C LEU A 695 22.05 4.03 -29.18
N VAL A 696 21.81 5.34 -29.08
CA VAL A 696 22.42 6.31 -29.98
C VAL A 696 23.44 7.17 -29.24
N ALA A 697 24.51 7.53 -29.93
CA ALA A 697 25.60 8.34 -29.40
C ALA A 697 25.96 9.44 -30.38
N ARG A 698 25.98 10.71 -29.93
CA ARG A 698 26.41 11.84 -30.75
C ARG A 698 27.84 12.19 -30.43
N ASP A 699 28.69 12.26 -31.45
CA ASP A 699 30.05 12.71 -31.29
C ASP A 699 30.20 14.26 -31.27
N THR A 700 31.40 14.74 -31.05
CA THR A 700 31.71 16.18 -30.99
C THR A 700 31.57 16.91 -32.33
N ALA A 701 31.60 16.19 -33.45
CA ALA A 701 31.36 16.72 -34.80
C ALA A 701 29.84 16.75 -35.17
N GLY A 702 28.97 16.31 -34.26
CA GLY A 702 27.54 16.30 -34.48
C GLY A 702 27.07 15.13 -35.35
N VAL A 703 27.87 14.09 -35.48
CA VAL A 703 27.46 12.84 -36.13
C VAL A 703 26.75 11.96 -35.09
N LEU A 704 25.58 11.44 -35.44
CA LEU A 704 24.86 10.46 -34.65
C LEU A 704 25.18 9.05 -35.09
N TRP A 705 25.55 8.23 -34.13
CA TRP A 705 25.92 6.84 -34.29
C TRP A 705 24.93 5.96 -33.55
N ARG A 706 24.54 4.83 -34.16
CA ARG A 706 23.73 3.78 -33.55
C ARG A 706 24.61 2.64 -33.06
N TYR A 707 24.23 2.08 -31.94
CA TYR A 707 24.75 0.83 -31.36
C TYR A 707 23.59 -0.12 -31.15
N ASN A 708 23.52 -1.20 -31.92
CA ASN A 708 22.47 -2.20 -31.81
C ASN A 708 22.68 -3.04 -30.54
N GLY A 709 21.64 -3.19 -29.73
CA GLY A 709 21.65 -4.07 -28.60
C GLY A 709 21.76 -5.54 -29.02
N THR A 710 22.50 -6.35 -28.27
CA THR A 710 22.63 -7.79 -28.53
C THR A 710 21.62 -8.64 -27.78
N GLY A 711 20.80 -8.04 -26.89
CA GLY A 711 19.95 -8.77 -25.94
C GLY A 711 20.74 -9.56 -24.89
N LYS A 712 22.06 -9.34 -24.79
CA LYS A 712 22.96 -9.95 -23.79
C LYS A 712 23.67 -8.90 -22.95
N GLY A 713 23.16 -7.66 -22.97
CA GLY A 713 23.71 -6.54 -22.23
C GLY A 713 24.97 -5.93 -22.83
N THR A 714 25.20 -6.11 -24.13
CA THR A 714 26.30 -5.54 -24.89
C THR A 714 25.79 -4.95 -26.20
N PHE A 715 26.64 -4.25 -26.92
CA PHE A 715 26.31 -3.65 -28.21
C PHE A 715 27.15 -4.27 -29.34
N GLY A 716 26.56 -4.30 -30.53
CA GLY A 716 27.24 -4.62 -31.75
C GLY A 716 28.11 -3.47 -32.28
N THR A 717 28.66 -3.62 -33.47
CA THR A 717 29.44 -2.59 -34.17
C THR A 717 28.55 -1.36 -34.44
N ARG A 718 29.08 -0.15 -34.17
CA ARG A 718 28.36 1.10 -34.45
C ARG A 718 28.08 1.28 -35.92
N ALA A 719 26.92 1.83 -36.22
CA ALA A 719 26.52 2.29 -37.56
C ALA A 719 26.24 3.81 -37.55
N ARG A 720 26.53 4.47 -38.66
CA ARG A 720 26.31 5.92 -38.77
C ARG A 720 24.86 6.18 -39.19
N ILE A 721 24.12 6.98 -38.40
CA ILE A 721 22.78 7.47 -38.77
C ILE A 721 22.89 8.72 -39.64
N GLY A 722 23.67 9.73 -39.23
CA GLY A 722 23.80 10.95 -40.00
C GLY A 722 24.55 12.06 -39.29
N GLY A 723 24.80 13.18 -40.00
CA GLY A 723 25.38 14.40 -39.42
C GLY A 723 24.33 15.48 -39.15
N GLY A 724 24.79 16.62 -38.59
CA GLY A 724 23.94 17.78 -38.34
C GLY A 724 23.20 17.75 -36.99
N TRP A 725 23.46 16.78 -36.14
CA TRP A 725 22.75 16.61 -34.86
C TRP A 725 23.19 17.58 -33.77
N GLN A 726 24.22 18.38 -34.00
CA GLN A 726 24.60 19.48 -33.10
C GLN A 726 23.54 20.59 -32.96
N MET A 727 22.58 20.66 -33.89
CA MET A 727 21.45 21.60 -33.82
C MET A 727 20.53 21.32 -32.61
N TYR A 728 20.56 20.12 -32.08
CA TYR A 728 19.80 19.76 -30.89
C TYR A 728 20.61 20.00 -29.64
N SER A 729 20.07 20.81 -28.71
CA SER A 729 20.66 21.05 -27.40
C SER A 729 20.56 19.82 -26.51
N ARG A 730 19.54 18.98 -26.71
CA ARG A 730 19.32 17.72 -26.00
C ARG A 730 18.83 16.63 -26.94
N LEU A 731 19.32 15.42 -26.69
CA LEU A 731 18.80 14.15 -27.21
C LEU A 731 18.47 13.27 -26.00
N SER A 732 17.29 12.66 -25.96
CA SER A 732 16.84 11.85 -24.84
C SER A 732 15.83 10.78 -25.26
#